data_cca93b994c74c11061ee92db79151e9c
#
_entry.id   cca93b994c74c11061ee92db79151e9c
#
_cell.length_a   1.000
_cell.length_b   1.000
_cell.length_c   1.000
_cell.angle_alpha   90.00
_cell.angle_beta   90.00
_cell.angle_gamma   90.00
#
_symmetry.space_group_name_H-M   'P 1'
#
loop_
_entity.id
_entity.type
_entity.pdbx_description
1 polymer ?
#
loop_
_entity_poly.entity_id
_entity_poly.type
_entity_poly.pdbx_seq_one_letter_code
_entity_poly.pdbx_strand_id
1 'polypeptide(L)'
;MHRIHSITLLLCLACLWGYSIASAQQINIPQEREQARKRLRAHRIETHPVIDGFVREPVWQEIEPANGFIQQEPNEGSVATEQTEVRFAYDDRNLYIGIICFDSQPEHIVVTQNRRDGSLTDTDSIQILLDTFHDGQNAFVFGTSPTGIEYDGQVSKAGQGDAGTFGQTSGRGQTGTGQGGAQRAGAAAFNGNWDGVWSVRAQITERGWEAEMVIPFRTLRYIPGTNRVWGLQIMRNLRRHNEQSFWTPISRAFDLLQVDVAGELEGLDLEIHRNIQLIPYVLGGLDQDYTRSVDQTKLARHAGLDVKYSLTPSLTLDATFNTDFAQVEVDEQQVNLTRFDLFFPEKRPFFLENAGIFDFGAARETEIFFSRRIGIDDSGVEIPIDTGARISGHAGRYELGFLNMKTREVRDVAPANDFAVARVKRQLPNRSSIGLIAVNRQSLSHFDSKRPFNRTFGADANVGLGRYTNWQNYYARTQSPGLTGAAHAGLSSFRYDNSHHQVTASYREVGPDFNPEVGYLQRANYRRPGFGYRRTFYPEVKNIRSIYPHFSWNRWYTLGTNDLESAYWHNDYGMNWQGGESISLQFNRSFERLDKPFEVFPGIKIAPGRYGFSQMDFSAGTNQSAPRFASGEITAGNFYSGTLRTFGLSGGIRKGANLTWSGSYTRNIINLKEGDFTTDLVGFRFNWSFSSKSYLQTFSQYNSRINQVGTNIRFALLSTSSNGLFVVYNTRAVTMDYVDPHNQQRTTLSRTLLVKYTYLFDF
;
A
#
# COMPACT_ATOMS: atom_id res chain seq x y z
N MET A 1 -41.01 2.05 -0.27
CA MET A 1 -40.75 3.36 0.36
C MET A 1 -40.66 3.33 1.89
N HIS A 2 -41.39 2.48 2.62
CA HIS A 2 -41.40 2.51 4.11
C HIS A 2 -40.21 1.88 4.85
N ARG A 3 -39.33 1.11 4.19
CA ARG A 3 -38.18 0.46 4.85
C ARG A 3 -36.88 1.25 4.80
N ILE A 4 -36.73 2.23 3.91
CA ILE A 4 -35.57 3.10 3.83
C ILE A 4 -35.54 4.12 4.97
N HIS A 5 -36.72 4.59 5.40
CA HIS A 5 -36.85 5.50 6.55
C HIS A 5 -36.47 4.87 7.89
N SER A 6 -36.57 3.54 8.03
CA SER A 6 -36.25 2.85 9.28
C SER A 6 -34.73 2.72 9.51
N ILE A 7 -33.91 2.57 8.44
CA ILE A 7 -32.44 2.45 8.57
C ILE A 7 -31.83 3.84 8.78
N THR A 8 -32.38 4.87 8.10
CA THR A 8 -31.91 6.26 8.29
C THR A 8 -32.29 6.76 9.69
N LEU A 9 -33.47 6.37 10.21
CA LEU A 9 -33.91 6.72 11.56
C LEU A 9 -33.09 5.99 12.64
N LEU A 10 -32.69 4.72 12.41
CA LEU A 10 -31.83 3.95 13.31
C LEU A 10 -30.40 4.51 13.34
N LEU A 11 -29.86 4.98 12.21
CA LEU A 11 -28.57 5.65 12.13
C LEU A 11 -28.60 7.03 12.80
N CYS A 12 -29.69 7.80 12.63
CA CYS A 12 -29.86 9.08 13.32
C CYS A 12 -30.12 8.89 14.83
N LEU A 13 -30.87 7.88 15.23
CA LEU A 13 -31.08 7.54 16.65
C LEU A 13 -29.82 7.00 17.31
N ALA A 14 -29.00 6.22 16.62
CA ALA A 14 -27.70 5.79 17.13
C ALA A 14 -26.71 6.96 17.27
N CYS A 15 -26.76 7.94 16.36
CA CYS A 15 -25.98 9.19 16.51
C CYS A 15 -26.49 10.06 17.67
N LEU A 16 -27.81 10.13 17.90
CA LEU A 16 -28.41 10.87 19.01
C LEU A 16 -28.20 10.17 20.36
N TRP A 17 -28.25 8.83 20.40
CA TRP A 17 -27.90 8.05 21.60
C TRP A 17 -26.41 8.09 21.90
N GLY A 18 -25.56 8.07 20.88
CA GLY A 18 -24.12 8.30 21.04
C GLY A 18 -23.79 9.66 21.68
N TYR A 19 -24.57 10.70 21.35
CA TYR A 19 -24.41 12.03 21.94
C TYR A 19 -24.86 12.09 23.40
N SER A 20 -25.91 11.35 23.79
CA SER A 20 -26.40 11.30 25.18
C SER A 20 -25.49 10.46 26.08
N ILE A 21 -24.81 9.46 25.55
CA ILE A 21 -23.81 8.65 26.29
C ILE A 21 -22.47 9.40 26.39
N ALA A 22 -22.12 10.21 25.39
CA ALA A 22 -20.91 11.03 25.40
C ALA A 22 -20.99 12.22 26.36
N SER A 23 -22.20 12.70 26.70
CA SER A 23 -22.39 13.74 27.71
C SER A 23 -22.49 13.21 29.15
N ALA A 24 -22.63 11.88 29.34
CA ALA A 24 -22.76 11.25 30.66
C ALA A 24 -21.45 10.68 31.21
N GLN A 25 -20.41 10.56 30.37
CA GLN A 25 -19.03 10.26 30.79
C GLN A 25 -18.10 11.25 30.10
N GLN A 26 -17.76 12.35 30.74
CA GLN A 26 -16.38 12.82 30.69
C GLN A 26 -15.55 11.62 31.22
N ILE A 27 -15.18 10.71 30.30
CA ILE A 27 -14.09 9.80 30.56
C ILE A 27 -12.90 10.74 30.69
N ASN A 28 -12.57 11.10 31.92
CA ASN A 28 -11.26 11.61 32.29
C ASN A 28 -10.29 10.63 31.62
N ILE A 29 -9.74 10.99 30.47
CA ILE A 29 -8.52 10.37 29.96
C ILE A 29 -7.52 10.67 31.08
N PRO A 30 -7.05 9.64 31.81
CA PRO A 30 -6.32 9.91 33.04
C PRO A 30 -5.12 10.80 32.72
N GLN A 31 -4.88 11.81 33.54
CA GLN A 31 -3.63 12.60 33.55
C GLN A 31 -2.39 11.69 33.62
N GLU A 32 -2.51 10.44 34.06
CA GLU A 32 -1.52 9.38 33.99
C GLU A 32 -1.04 9.05 32.55
N ARG A 33 -1.83 9.28 31.49
CA ARG A 33 -1.41 9.08 30.09
C ARG A 33 -0.50 10.18 29.58
N GLU A 34 -0.71 11.41 29.99
CA GLU A 34 0.11 12.55 29.59
C GLU A 34 1.48 12.52 30.28
N GLN A 35 1.51 12.00 31.52
CA GLN A 35 2.74 11.84 32.30
C GLN A 35 3.60 10.66 31.92
N ALA A 36 3.07 9.66 31.14
CA ALA A 36 3.77 8.43 30.73
C ALA A 36 4.38 8.49 29.33
N ARG A 37 4.13 9.53 28.54
CA ARG A 37 4.74 9.68 27.22
C ARG A 37 6.20 10.06 27.37
N LYS A 38 7.10 9.33 26.68
CA LYS A 38 8.50 9.75 26.59
C LYS A 38 8.59 11.07 25.85
N ARG A 39 9.45 11.95 26.33
CA ARG A 39 9.70 13.27 25.75
C ARG A 39 11.17 13.42 25.45
N LEU A 40 11.48 14.05 24.34
CA LEU A 40 12.83 14.38 23.91
C LEU A 40 12.82 15.81 23.40
N ARG A 41 13.87 16.55 23.66
CA ARG A 41 14.03 17.92 23.15
C ARG A 41 14.92 17.94 21.92
N ALA A 42 14.46 18.55 20.84
CA ALA A 42 15.30 18.86 19.69
C ALA A 42 16.25 20.02 20.04
N HIS A 43 17.50 19.92 19.62
CA HIS A 43 18.53 20.91 19.93
C HIS A 43 18.80 21.80 18.71
N ARG A 44 18.64 23.13 18.90
CA ARG A 44 18.96 24.09 17.84
C ARG A 44 20.48 24.22 17.72
N ILE A 45 21.03 24.13 16.50
CA ILE A 45 22.45 24.17 16.23
C ILE A 45 22.81 25.30 15.28
N GLU A 46 24.02 25.86 15.47
CA GLU A 46 24.61 26.84 14.55
C GLU A 46 25.66 26.19 13.63
N THR A 47 26.33 25.16 14.11
CA THR A 47 27.35 24.41 13.36
C THR A 47 26.73 23.11 12.85
N HIS A 48 26.70 22.94 11.54
CA HIS A 48 26.11 21.77 10.91
C HIS A 48 27.02 20.54 11.03
N PRO A 49 26.48 19.35 11.35
CA PRO A 49 27.25 18.11 11.28
C PRO A 49 27.61 17.78 9.81
N VAL A 50 28.70 17.11 9.62
CA VAL A 50 29.10 16.53 8.32
C VAL A 50 28.43 15.18 8.17
N ILE A 51 27.52 15.06 7.22
CA ILE A 51 26.75 13.82 7.01
C ILE A 51 27.65 12.78 6.33
N ASP A 52 28.48 12.11 7.12
CA ASP A 52 29.42 11.06 6.68
C ASP A 52 29.05 9.67 7.22
N GLY A 53 28.10 9.59 8.14
CA GLY A 53 27.59 8.37 8.76
C GLY A 53 28.26 8.04 10.09
N PHE A 54 29.07 8.93 10.64
CA PHE A 54 29.67 8.78 11.97
C PHE A 54 29.12 9.84 12.92
N VAL A 55 28.56 9.45 14.04
CA VAL A 55 28.01 10.34 15.08
C VAL A 55 29.11 10.70 16.08
N ARG A 56 30.11 11.50 15.64
CA ARG A 56 31.32 11.79 16.40
C ARG A 56 31.59 13.28 16.65
N GLU A 57 30.92 14.16 15.89
CA GLU A 57 31.09 15.59 16.03
C GLU A 57 30.69 16.08 17.42
N PRO A 58 31.33 17.16 17.94
CA PRO A 58 31.02 17.71 19.25
C PRO A 58 29.54 18.04 19.42
N VAL A 59 28.87 18.50 18.37
CA VAL A 59 27.44 18.83 18.39
C VAL A 59 26.58 17.66 18.84
N TRP A 60 26.91 16.42 18.46
CA TRP A 60 26.16 15.23 18.86
C TRP A 60 26.39 14.86 20.34
N GLN A 61 27.55 15.23 20.90
CA GLN A 61 27.89 14.87 22.28
C GLN A 61 27.14 15.74 23.30
N GLU A 62 26.71 16.94 22.90
CA GLU A 62 25.96 17.88 23.75
C GLU A 62 24.46 17.58 23.81
N ILE A 63 23.96 16.70 22.92
CA ILE A 63 22.52 16.41 22.78
C ILE A 63 22.17 15.14 23.53
N GLU A 64 21.14 15.24 24.40
CA GLU A 64 20.58 14.11 25.11
C GLU A 64 19.95 13.11 24.10
N PRO A 65 20.34 11.82 24.13
CA PRO A 65 19.79 10.82 23.22
C PRO A 65 18.44 10.27 23.68
N ALA A 66 17.57 9.97 22.72
CA ALA A 66 16.51 9.02 22.91
C ALA A 66 17.11 7.62 23.12
N ASN A 67 16.94 7.04 24.30
CA ASN A 67 17.47 5.76 24.71
C ASN A 67 16.44 4.93 25.49
N GLY A 68 16.86 3.77 26.05
CA GLY A 68 16.00 2.92 26.86
C GLY A 68 14.88 2.30 26.02
N PHE A 69 15.23 1.67 24.89
CA PHE A 69 14.29 0.97 24.02
C PHE A 69 13.76 -0.29 24.70
N ILE A 70 12.48 -0.58 24.43
CA ILE A 70 11.74 -1.72 24.99
C ILE A 70 11.31 -2.63 23.84
N GLN A 71 11.50 -3.94 24.03
CA GLN A 71 11.07 -4.94 23.08
C GLN A 71 9.54 -4.97 22.96
N GLN A 72 9.07 -5.04 21.73
CA GLN A 72 7.73 -5.51 21.39
C GLN A 72 7.80 -7.00 21.03
N GLU A 73 8.82 -7.41 20.29
CA GLU A 73 9.11 -8.78 19.89
C GLU A 73 10.59 -9.12 20.18
N PRO A 74 10.93 -10.32 20.60
CA PRO A 74 10.06 -11.46 20.94
C PRO A 74 9.46 -11.39 22.34
N ASN A 75 9.99 -10.55 23.25
CA ASN A 75 9.62 -10.50 24.66
C ASN A 75 9.02 -9.14 25.01
N GLU A 76 7.70 -8.99 24.82
CA GLU A 76 6.99 -7.72 25.06
C GLU A 76 7.28 -7.17 26.46
N GLY A 77 7.70 -5.91 26.54
CA GLY A 77 8.00 -5.20 27.77
C GLY A 77 9.42 -5.43 28.32
N SER A 78 10.22 -6.31 27.74
CA SER A 78 11.63 -6.49 28.13
C SER A 78 12.49 -5.37 27.58
N VAL A 79 13.63 -5.09 28.21
CA VAL A 79 14.64 -4.17 27.69
C VAL A 79 15.20 -4.72 26.39
N ALA A 80 15.50 -3.85 25.41
CA ALA A 80 16.17 -4.23 24.17
C ALA A 80 17.52 -4.92 24.46
N THR A 81 17.85 -5.97 23.68
CA THR A 81 19.10 -6.72 23.89
C THR A 81 20.34 -5.90 23.57
N GLU A 82 20.24 -4.97 22.64
CA GLU A 82 21.31 -4.06 22.26
C GLU A 82 20.86 -2.60 22.42
N GLN A 83 21.72 -1.73 22.87
CA GLN A 83 21.42 -0.33 23.07
C GLN A 83 21.21 0.43 21.75
N THR A 84 20.41 1.48 21.81
CA THR A 84 20.18 2.41 20.71
C THR A 84 20.15 3.82 21.28
N GLU A 85 20.82 4.72 20.59
CA GLU A 85 20.81 6.16 20.91
C GLU A 85 20.45 6.95 19.66
N VAL A 86 19.49 7.85 19.77
CA VAL A 86 19.05 8.71 18.65
C VAL A 86 18.99 10.15 19.13
N ARG A 87 19.67 11.04 18.45
CA ARG A 87 19.79 12.48 18.78
C ARG A 87 19.13 13.31 17.69
N PHE A 88 18.47 14.40 18.09
CA PHE A 88 17.77 15.31 17.19
C PHE A 88 18.33 16.72 17.33
N ALA A 89 18.88 17.24 16.23
CA ALA A 89 19.32 18.61 16.07
C ALA A 89 18.55 19.27 14.93
N TYR A 90 18.47 20.60 14.93
CA TYR A 90 17.87 21.33 13.82
C TYR A 90 18.49 22.74 13.67
N ASP A 91 18.42 23.25 12.45
CA ASP A 91 18.67 24.64 12.10
C ASP A 91 17.43 25.27 11.49
N ASP A 92 17.56 26.40 10.80
CA ASP A 92 16.42 27.07 10.16
C ASP A 92 15.85 26.28 8.97
N ARG A 93 16.60 25.34 8.38
CA ARG A 93 16.24 24.65 7.13
C ARG A 93 16.07 23.17 7.26
N ASN A 94 16.76 22.52 8.20
CA ASN A 94 16.89 21.08 8.26
C ASN A 94 16.70 20.53 9.66
N LEU A 95 16.15 19.33 9.71
CA LEU A 95 16.23 18.44 10.87
C LEU A 95 17.38 17.45 10.63
N TYR A 96 18.26 17.32 11.61
CA TYR A 96 19.38 16.39 11.63
C TYR A 96 19.15 15.32 12.66
N ILE A 97 19.46 14.07 12.34
CA ILE A 97 19.25 12.94 13.25
C ILE A 97 20.53 12.09 13.27
N GLY A 98 21.20 12.06 14.44
CA GLY A 98 22.35 11.21 14.70
C GLY A 98 21.92 9.92 15.39
N ILE A 99 22.31 8.76 14.84
CA ILE A 99 21.84 7.44 15.23
C ILE A 99 23.04 6.55 15.54
N ILE A 100 23.02 5.90 16.72
CA ILE A 100 23.97 4.87 17.11
C ILE A 100 23.20 3.62 17.51
N CYS A 101 23.33 2.58 16.74
CA CYS A 101 22.79 1.25 17.01
C CYS A 101 23.92 0.35 17.49
N PHE A 102 24.13 0.26 18.80
CA PHE A 102 25.12 -0.63 19.38
C PHE A 102 24.80 -2.08 19.02
N ASP A 103 25.85 -2.87 18.80
CA ASP A 103 25.75 -4.30 18.56
C ASP A 103 27.00 -4.99 19.11
N SER A 104 26.80 -5.96 19.99
CA SER A 104 27.90 -6.73 20.59
C SER A 104 28.60 -7.66 19.61
N GLN A 105 28.03 -7.88 18.40
CA GLN A 105 28.56 -8.74 17.33
C GLN A 105 28.38 -8.06 15.96
N PRO A 106 29.11 -6.97 15.66
CA PRO A 106 28.92 -6.19 14.44
C PRO A 106 29.10 -6.99 13.15
N GLU A 107 29.93 -8.05 13.19
CA GLU A 107 30.15 -8.96 12.07
C GLU A 107 28.93 -9.81 11.71
N HIS A 108 27.91 -9.89 12.60
CA HIS A 108 26.66 -10.61 12.39
C HIS A 108 25.47 -9.71 12.06
N ILE A 109 25.71 -8.43 11.79
CA ILE A 109 24.68 -7.48 11.32
C ILE A 109 24.07 -8.01 10.03
N VAL A 110 22.74 -8.10 10.00
CA VAL A 110 22.00 -8.67 8.87
C VAL A 110 21.59 -7.56 7.90
N VAL A 111 22.17 -7.57 6.70
CA VAL A 111 21.82 -6.65 5.62
C VAL A 111 21.37 -7.44 4.39
N THR A 112 20.12 -7.23 3.98
CA THR A 112 19.49 -8.01 2.91
C THR A 112 19.38 -7.25 1.59
N GLN A 113 19.55 -5.94 1.58
CA GLN A 113 19.42 -5.10 0.39
C GLN A 113 20.09 -3.75 0.55
N ASN A 114 20.39 -3.12 -0.60
CA ASN A 114 21.06 -1.82 -0.67
C ASN A 114 20.38 -0.88 -1.69
N ARG A 115 19.07 -0.99 -1.90
CA ARG A 115 18.34 -0.15 -2.83
C ARG A 115 17.46 0.83 -2.06
N ARG A 116 17.35 2.08 -2.54
CA ARG A 116 16.34 3.03 -2.07
C ARG A 116 14.95 2.39 -2.07
N ASP A 117 14.14 2.67 -1.07
CA ASP A 117 12.78 2.14 -0.84
C ASP A 117 12.71 0.61 -0.75
N GLY A 118 13.86 -0.02 -0.50
CA GLY A 118 13.92 -1.43 -0.19
C GLY A 118 13.27 -1.73 1.16
N SER A 119 12.52 -2.84 1.28
CA SER A 119 11.85 -3.22 2.52
C SER A 119 12.84 -3.33 3.69
N LEU A 120 12.52 -2.69 4.79
CA LEU A 120 13.31 -2.74 6.04
C LEU A 120 12.89 -3.91 6.96
N THR A 121 11.95 -4.76 6.53
CA THR A 121 11.40 -5.83 7.36
C THR A 121 12.42 -6.93 7.64
N ASP A 122 13.25 -7.27 6.65
CA ASP A 122 14.17 -8.42 6.71
C ASP A 122 15.63 -8.02 6.90
N THR A 123 15.92 -6.80 7.30
CA THR A 123 17.25 -6.23 7.48
C THR A 123 17.34 -5.54 8.83
N ASP A 124 18.57 -5.48 9.40
CA ASP A 124 18.82 -4.57 10.51
C ASP A 124 18.50 -3.17 10.06
N SER A 125 17.70 -2.44 10.87
CA SER A 125 17.20 -1.14 10.46
C SER A 125 16.71 -0.32 11.63
N ILE A 126 16.64 1.00 11.41
CA ILE A 126 15.95 1.93 12.26
C ILE A 126 14.93 2.69 11.44
N GLN A 127 13.77 2.95 12.03
CA GLN A 127 12.69 3.72 11.44
C GLN A 127 12.20 4.76 12.43
N ILE A 128 11.98 5.97 11.95
CA ILE A 128 11.57 7.13 12.73
C ILE A 128 10.26 7.63 12.17
N LEU A 129 9.23 7.70 13.01
CA LEU A 129 7.94 8.27 12.68
C LEU A 129 7.85 9.67 13.28
N LEU A 130 7.48 10.66 12.45
CA LEU A 130 7.29 12.05 12.81
C LEU A 130 5.85 12.49 12.52
N ASP A 131 5.04 12.70 13.55
CA ASP A 131 3.73 13.36 13.47
C ASP A 131 3.92 14.87 13.59
N THR A 132 4.13 15.51 12.46
CA THR A 132 4.46 16.94 12.35
C THR A 132 3.27 17.87 12.57
N PHE A 133 2.04 17.32 12.54
CA PHE A 133 0.81 18.02 12.88
C PHE A 133 0.41 17.82 14.34
N HIS A 134 1.00 16.86 15.03
CA HIS A 134 0.64 16.41 16.38
C HIS A 134 -0.86 16.08 16.48
N ASP A 135 -1.39 15.41 15.47
CA ASP A 135 -2.80 15.06 15.35
C ASP A 135 -3.11 13.60 15.73
N GLY A 136 -2.06 12.78 15.92
CA GLY A 136 -2.16 11.36 16.23
C GLY A 136 -2.75 10.52 15.08
N GLN A 137 -2.78 11.04 13.84
CA GLN A 137 -3.41 10.39 12.70
C GLN A 137 -2.53 10.37 11.45
N ASN A 138 -1.75 11.43 11.22
CA ASN A 138 -0.90 11.57 10.05
C ASN A 138 0.56 11.72 10.46
N ALA A 139 1.45 11.06 9.74
CA ALA A 139 2.87 11.11 10.04
C ALA A 139 3.72 10.85 8.80
N PHE A 140 5.00 11.17 8.90
CA PHE A 140 6.04 10.73 7.96
C PHE A 140 6.89 9.65 8.63
N VAL A 141 7.32 8.67 7.86
CA VAL A 141 8.28 7.67 8.29
C VAL A 141 9.56 7.83 7.49
N PHE A 142 10.69 7.87 8.17
CA PHE A 142 12.02 7.83 7.57
C PHE A 142 12.77 6.66 8.16
N GLY A 143 13.41 5.87 7.31
CA GLY A 143 14.12 4.69 7.77
C GLY A 143 15.42 4.46 7.03
N THR A 144 16.34 3.76 7.69
CA THR A 144 17.60 3.36 7.08
C THR A 144 18.10 2.02 7.62
N SER A 145 19.08 1.48 6.95
CA SER A 145 19.81 0.27 7.33
C SER A 145 21.33 0.56 7.44
N PRO A 146 22.15 -0.39 7.88
CA PRO A 146 23.60 -0.22 7.93
C PRO A 146 24.27 0.13 6.60
N THR A 147 23.55 -0.02 5.46
CA THR A 147 24.05 0.38 4.13
C THR A 147 23.63 1.79 3.71
N GLY A 148 22.90 2.53 4.57
CA GLY A 148 22.49 3.91 4.28
C GLY A 148 21.45 4.01 3.18
N ILE A 149 20.50 3.07 3.12
CA ILE A 149 19.36 3.19 2.19
C ILE A 149 18.40 4.27 2.68
N GLU A 150 17.86 5.03 1.76
CA GLU A 150 16.77 5.97 2.01
C GLU A 150 15.46 5.19 1.88
N TYR A 151 14.67 5.13 2.96
CA TYR A 151 13.33 4.55 2.99
C TYR A 151 12.38 5.56 3.60
N ASP A 152 11.34 5.90 2.89
CA ASP A 152 10.36 6.88 3.38
C ASP A 152 8.92 6.52 3.04
N GLY A 153 7.98 7.23 3.66
CA GLY A 153 6.57 7.05 3.40
C GLY A 153 5.68 7.94 4.26
N GLN A 154 4.41 8.01 3.88
CA GLN A 154 3.39 8.76 4.60
C GLN A 154 2.42 7.82 5.30
N VAL A 155 2.09 8.15 6.55
CA VAL A 155 1.05 7.47 7.33
C VAL A 155 -0.21 8.33 7.33
N SER A 156 -1.35 7.70 7.16
CA SER A 156 -2.68 8.30 7.28
C SER A 156 -3.59 7.43 8.15
N LYS A 157 -4.70 8.00 8.63
CA LYS A 157 -5.71 7.26 9.41
C LYS A 157 -5.14 6.56 10.67
N ALA A 158 -4.13 7.13 11.31
CA ALA A 158 -3.43 6.56 12.46
C ALA A 158 -2.90 5.12 12.23
N GLY A 159 -2.49 4.81 11.02
CA GLY A 159 -2.03 3.47 10.66
C GLY A 159 -3.12 2.40 10.57
N GLN A 160 -4.39 2.80 10.69
CA GLN A 160 -5.52 1.87 10.64
C GLN A 160 -5.85 1.50 9.20
N GLY A 161 -5.56 0.27 8.82
CA GLY A 161 -5.99 -0.30 7.54
C GLY A 161 -7.52 -0.52 7.50
N ASP A 162 -8.05 -0.70 6.30
CA ASP A 162 -9.48 -0.96 6.11
C ASP A 162 -9.96 -2.19 6.88
N ALA A 163 -10.99 -2.01 7.70
CA ALA A 163 -11.60 -3.05 8.53
C ALA A 163 -12.31 -4.17 7.72
N GLY A 164 -12.31 -4.09 6.40
CA GLY A 164 -13.05 -5.01 5.51
C GLY A 164 -12.32 -6.27 5.06
N THR A 165 -11.03 -6.42 5.34
CA THR A 165 -10.17 -7.41 4.65
C THR A 165 -9.87 -8.69 5.44
N PHE A 166 -10.65 -9.05 6.46
CA PHE A 166 -10.51 -10.36 7.09
C PHE A 166 -10.96 -11.48 6.13
N GLY A 167 -10.04 -12.37 5.80
CA GLY A 167 -10.31 -13.60 5.06
C GLY A 167 -10.31 -13.52 3.54
N GLN A 168 -10.07 -12.37 2.91
CA GLN A 168 -9.95 -12.27 1.44
C GLN A 168 -8.50 -12.34 0.91
N THR A 169 -7.50 -12.37 1.77
CA THR A 169 -6.09 -12.54 1.34
C THR A 169 -5.77 -13.96 0.85
N SER A 170 -6.67 -14.90 1.04
CA SER A 170 -6.55 -16.27 0.54
C SER A 170 -7.47 -16.60 -0.64
N GLY A 171 -8.07 -15.60 -1.28
CA GLY A 171 -8.78 -15.78 -2.54
C GLY A 171 -7.79 -16.07 -3.66
N ARG A 172 -7.49 -17.35 -3.85
CA ARG A 172 -7.09 -17.95 -5.13
C ARG A 172 -6.27 -17.06 -6.08
N GLY A 173 -4.98 -17.28 -6.12
CA GLY A 173 -4.13 -16.80 -7.21
C GLY A 173 -3.18 -15.66 -6.87
N GLN A 174 -3.07 -15.23 -5.63
CA GLN A 174 -1.99 -14.35 -5.20
C GLN A 174 -0.86 -15.14 -4.50
N THR A 175 -0.26 -16.07 -5.21
CA THR A 175 1.08 -16.57 -4.91
C THR A 175 2.11 -15.58 -5.44
N GLY A 176 1.94 -14.34 -5.14
CA GLY A 176 2.96 -13.31 -5.36
C GLY A 176 3.86 -13.28 -4.13
N THR A 177 4.91 -14.07 -4.12
CA THR A 177 6.09 -13.90 -3.23
C THR A 177 6.87 -12.67 -3.67
N GLY A 178 6.19 -11.54 -3.85
CA GLY A 178 6.80 -10.26 -4.12
C GLY A 178 6.84 -9.45 -2.83
N GLN A 179 8.02 -9.12 -2.36
CA GLN A 179 8.37 -8.03 -1.42
C GLN A 179 7.18 -7.14 -1.03
N GLY A 180 6.43 -7.48 0.01
CA GLY A 180 5.23 -6.74 0.38
C GLY A 180 4.59 -7.19 1.68
N GLY A 181 5.36 -7.69 2.66
CA GLY A 181 4.82 -7.98 3.99
C GLY A 181 4.15 -6.76 4.65
N ALA A 182 4.69 -5.56 4.45
CA ALA A 182 4.10 -4.29 4.92
C ALA A 182 2.93 -3.79 4.06
N GLN A 183 2.80 -4.22 2.81
CA GLN A 183 1.68 -3.82 1.94
C GLN A 183 0.37 -4.60 2.17
N ARG A 184 0.38 -5.62 3.04
CA ARG A 184 -0.79 -6.51 3.19
C ARG A 184 -1.91 -5.99 4.09
N ALA A 185 -1.61 -5.19 5.10
CA ALA A 185 -2.62 -4.74 6.06
C ALA A 185 -2.95 -3.25 5.99
N GLY A 186 -2.18 -2.45 5.27
CA GLY A 186 -2.21 -1.02 5.39
C GLY A 186 -2.04 -0.21 4.11
N ALA A 187 -2.29 -0.75 2.93
CA ALA A 187 -2.11 -0.01 1.69
C ALA A 187 -2.89 1.33 1.64
N ALA A 188 -3.96 1.46 2.42
CA ALA A 188 -4.68 2.71 2.63
C ALA A 188 -4.14 3.56 3.79
N ALA A 189 -3.37 2.99 4.72
CA ALA A 189 -2.85 3.68 5.90
C ALA A 189 -1.38 4.10 5.78
N PHE A 190 -0.59 3.40 4.97
CA PHE A 190 0.82 3.72 4.70
C PHE A 190 1.09 3.77 3.20
N ASN A 191 1.56 4.91 2.74
CA ASN A 191 1.98 5.15 1.37
C ASN A 191 3.52 5.13 1.28
N GLY A 192 4.09 3.96 1.05
CA GLY A 192 5.53 3.78 0.83
C GLY A 192 6.02 4.16 -0.59
N ASN A 193 5.13 4.71 -1.44
CA ASN A 193 5.51 5.28 -2.73
C ASN A 193 5.62 6.82 -2.67
N TRP A 194 5.42 7.42 -1.49
CA TRP A 194 5.76 8.81 -1.28
C TRP A 194 7.28 8.95 -1.24
N ASP A 195 7.81 9.95 -1.90
CA ASP A 195 9.22 10.08 -2.20
C ASP A 195 9.70 11.48 -1.74
N GLY A 196 10.26 11.53 -0.54
CA GLY A 196 10.78 12.76 0.06
C GLY A 196 12.20 13.10 -0.42
N VAL A 197 12.54 14.38 -0.42
CA VAL A 197 13.91 14.84 -0.66
C VAL A 197 14.64 14.94 0.68
N TRP A 198 15.46 13.96 0.99
CA TRP A 198 16.29 13.89 2.20
C TRP A 198 17.52 13.03 1.92
N SER A 199 18.43 12.93 2.85
CA SER A 199 19.59 12.06 2.67
C SER A 199 20.06 11.41 3.96
N VAL A 200 20.74 10.28 3.84
CA VAL A 200 21.35 9.52 4.93
C VAL A 200 22.70 8.97 4.53
N ARG A 201 23.60 8.87 5.50
CA ARG A 201 24.82 8.08 5.42
C ARG A 201 24.84 7.14 6.62
N ALA A 202 25.36 5.93 6.42
CA ALA A 202 25.52 4.95 7.48
C ALA A 202 26.84 4.21 7.34
N GLN A 203 27.41 3.79 8.46
CA GLN A 203 28.68 3.07 8.56
C GLN A 203 28.56 1.95 9.60
N ILE A 204 29.10 0.77 9.27
CA ILE A 204 29.32 -0.29 10.25
C ILE A 204 30.62 0.01 10.97
N THR A 205 30.59 -0.02 12.30
CA THR A 205 31.71 0.32 13.18
C THR A 205 32.00 -0.83 14.15
N GLU A 206 33.08 -0.75 14.91
CA GLU A 206 33.43 -1.76 15.92
C GLU A 206 32.37 -1.87 17.05
N ARG A 207 31.58 -0.82 17.29
CA ARG A 207 30.53 -0.79 18.33
C ARG A 207 29.12 -1.12 17.83
N GLY A 208 28.97 -1.42 16.53
CA GLY A 208 27.68 -1.66 15.90
C GLY A 208 27.58 -0.95 14.55
N TRP A 209 26.57 -0.10 14.36
CA TRP A 209 26.47 0.76 13.19
C TRP A 209 25.92 2.14 13.55
N GLU A 210 26.30 3.12 12.78
CA GLU A 210 25.97 4.52 12.97
C GLU A 210 25.31 5.07 11.70
N ALA A 211 24.46 6.07 11.86
CA ALA A 211 23.89 6.77 10.72
C ALA A 211 23.59 8.24 11.06
N GLU A 212 23.66 9.08 10.04
CA GLU A 212 23.25 10.47 10.09
C GLU A 212 22.26 10.75 8.99
N MET A 213 21.11 11.34 9.36
CA MET A 213 20.08 11.76 8.44
C MET A 213 19.98 13.29 8.42
N VAL A 214 19.72 13.85 7.24
CA VAL A 214 19.30 15.26 7.09
C VAL A 214 17.99 15.32 6.32
N ILE A 215 16.99 15.90 6.95
CA ILE A 215 15.62 16.04 6.42
C ILE A 215 15.31 17.53 6.32
N PRO A 216 15.30 18.11 5.10
CA PRO A 216 14.90 19.50 4.93
C PRO A 216 13.46 19.73 5.38
N PHE A 217 13.18 20.79 6.13
CA PHE A 217 11.81 21.10 6.55
C PHE A 217 10.84 21.29 5.38
N ARG A 218 11.32 21.74 4.24
CA ARG A 218 10.53 21.82 3.00
C ARG A 218 10.03 20.46 2.48
N THR A 219 10.65 19.35 2.89
CA THR A 219 10.19 17.99 2.56
C THR A 219 8.97 17.61 3.39
N LEU A 220 8.87 18.17 4.58
CA LEU A 220 7.80 17.90 5.54
C LEU A 220 6.60 18.84 5.33
N ARG A 221 5.46 18.42 5.84
CA ARG A 221 4.29 19.27 6.03
C ARG A 221 4.12 19.46 7.53
N TYR A 222 4.07 20.70 8.00
CA TYR A 222 4.04 20.99 9.42
C TYR A 222 3.28 22.29 9.75
N ILE A 223 3.03 22.51 11.04
CA ILE A 223 2.45 23.77 11.55
C ILE A 223 3.61 24.64 12.02
N PRO A 224 3.84 25.83 11.42
CA PRO A 224 4.90 26.73 11.84
C PRO A 224 4.64 27.37 13.21
N GLY A 225 5.70 27.90 13.82
CA GLY A 225 5.65 28.63 15.10
C GLY A 225 6.75 28.20 16.05
N THR A 226 6.83 28.86 17.20
CA THR A 226 7.82 28.62 18.23
C THR A 226 7.40 27.50 19.19
N ASN A 227 8.37 26.80 19.77
CA ASN A 227 8.21 25.72 20.73
C ASN A 227 7.18 24.68 20.29
N ARG A 228 7.27 24.24 19.02
CA ARG A 228 6.40 23.22 18.49
C ARG A 228 6.74 21.86 19.04
N VAL A 229 5.71 21.02 19.16
CA VAL A 229 5.79 19.63 19.58
C VAL A 229 5.33 18.76 18.44
N TRP A 230 6.13 17.75 18.09
CA TRP A 230 5.80 16.71 17.15
C TRP A 230 5.63 15.37 17.85
N GLY A 231 4.79 14.49 17.33
CA GLY A 231 4.81 13.09 17.75
C GLY A 231 6.06 12.39 17.23
N LEU A 232 6.72 11.60 18.08
CA LEU A 232 7.94 10.88 17.76
C LEU A 232 7.83 9.41 18.18
N GLN A 233 8.03 8.50 17.24
CA GLN A 233 8.28 7.10 17.55
C GLN A 233 9.52 6.61 16.82
N ILE A 234 10.29 5.75 17.47
CA ILE A 234 11.50 5.18 16.91
C ILE A 234 11.41 3.65 17.09
N MET A 235 11.61 2.91 16.01
CA MET A 235 11.64 1.46 15.98
C MET A 235 12.98 0.98 15.47
N ARG A 236 13.60 0.03 16.17
CA ARG A 236 14.78 -0.71 15.72
C ARG A 236 14.41 -2.17 15.42
N ASN A 237 14.85 -2.66 14.29
CA ASN A 237 14.91 -4.10 13.96
C ASN A 237 16.33 -4.62 14.20
N LEU A 238 16.48 -5.60 15.06
CA LEU A 238 17.69 -6.39 15.25
C LEU A 238 17.42 -7.82 14.72
N ARG A 239 17.71 -8.03 13.43
CA ARG A 239 17.25 -9.24 12.71
C ARG A 239 17.93 -10.52 13.13
N ARG A 240 19.16 -10.46 13.61
CA ARG A 240 19.86 -11.61 14.17
C ARG A 240 19.03 -12.31 15.26
N HIS A 241 18.30 -11.53 16.07
CA HIS A 241 17.44 -12.01 17.15
C HIS A 241 15.95 -12.00 16.77
N ASN A 242 15.59 -11.56 15.55
CA ASN A 242 14.22 -11.27 15.17
C ASN A 242 13.51 -10.37 16.20
N GLU A 243 14.26 -9.43 16.76
CA GLU A 243 13.81 -8.48 17.77
C GLU A 243 13.32 -7.19 17.10
N GLN A 244 12.19 -6.67 17.61
CA GLN A 244 11.72 -5.32 17.36
C GLN A 244 11.61 -4.58 18.69
N SER A 245 12.27 -3.45 18.78
CA SER A 245 12.25 -2.60 19.96
C SER A 245 11.85 -1.17 19.61
N PHE A 246 11.17 -0.52 20.55
CA PHE A 246 10.60 0.80 20.38
C PHE A 246 11.08 1.74 21.48
N TRP A 247 11.31 3.00 21.10
CA TRP A 247 11.67 4.05 22.08
C TRP A 247 10.51 4.29 23.05
N THR A 248 9.31 4.60 22.55
CA THR A 248 8.09 4.59 23.36
C THR A 248 7.48 3.20 23.32
N PRO A 249 7.35 2.49 24.46
CA PRO A 249 6.84 1.13 24.48
C PRO A 249 5.44 1.03 23.89
N ILE A 250 5.24 0.09 22.98
CA ILE A 250 3.93 -0.20 22.37
C ILE A 250 3.57 -1.67 22.53
N SER A 251 2.28 -1.94 22.62
CA SER A 251 1.75 -3.30 22.63
C SER A 251 1.92 -3.99 21.27
N ARG A 252 2.03 -5.31 21.25
CA ARG A 252 1.97 -6.16 20.04
C ARG A 252 0.70 -5.99 19.19
N ALA A 253 -0.34 -5.34 19.72
CA ALA A 253 -1.52 -4.96 18.95
C ALA A 253 -1.26 -3.85 17.94
N PHE A 254 -0.15 -3.13 18.08
CA PHE A 254 0.21 -1.96 17.29
C PHE A 254 1.51 -2.21 16.54
N ASP A 255 1.77 -1.38 15.55
CA ASP A 255 3.04 -1.28 14.84
C ASP A 255 3.56 0.16 14.87
N LEU A 256 4.67 0.42 14.19
CA LEU A 256 5.22 1.77 14.07
C LEU A 256 4.20 2.79 13.56
N LEU A 257 3.28 2.37 12.71
CA LEU A 257 2.32 3.26 12.03
C LEU A 257 1.17 3.72 12.94
N GLN A 258 1.11 3.22 14.18
CA GLN A 258 0.12 3.64 15.16
C GLN A 258 0.54 4.99 15.79
N VAL A 259 0.18 6.08 15.13
CA VAL A 259 0.64 7.45 15.40
C VAL A 259 0.25 7.93 16.80
N ASP A 260 -0.95 7.59 17.29
CA ASP A 260 -1.50 8.09 18.56
C ASP A 260 -0.80 7.56 19.83
N VAL A 261 0.10 6.57 19.69
CA VAL A 261 0.90 6.03 20.80
C VAL A 261 2.34 6.55 20.82
N ALA A 262 2.70 7.44 19.91
CA ALA A 262 4.01 8.06 19.83
C ALA A 262 4.33 8.90 21.09
N GLY A 263 5.61 9.03 21.40
CA GLY A 263 6.14 10.03 22.34
C GLY A 263 6.18 11.41 21.70
N GLU A 264 6.93 12.34 22.30
CA GLU A 264 6.95 13.74 21.89
C GLU A 264 8.38 14.22 21.62
N LEU A 265 8.56 14.98 20.52
CA LEU A 265 9.76 15.75 20.20
C LEU A 265 9.41 17.23 20.38
N GLU A 266 10.01 17.87 21.40
CA GLU A 266 9.71 19.22 21.84
C GLU A 266 10.78 20.23 21.42
N GLY A 267 10.46 21.52 21.51
CA GLY A 267 11.43 22.60 21.40
C GLY A 267 11.78 23.00 19.97
N LEU A 268 10.92 22.70 19.00
CA LEU A 268 11.13 23.07 17.61
C LEU A 268 10.61 24.50 17.33
N ASP A 269 11.50 25.38 16.86
CA ASP A 269 11.14 26.69 16.31
C ASP A 269 11.13 26.61 14.78
N LEU A 270 9.95 26.65 14.20
CA LEU A 270 9.74 26.34 12.79
C LEU A 270 9.23 27.58 12.04
N GLU A 271 10.02 28.00 11.07
CA GLU A 271 9.68 29.11 10.18
C GLU A 271 8.84 28.66 8.98
N ILE A 272 8.26 29.63 8.25
CA ILE A 272 7.51 29.39 7.03
C ILE A 272 8.50 29.34 5.87
N HIS A 273 8.70 28.15 5.31
CA HIS A 273 9.45 27.99 4.07
C HIS A 273 8.49 27.77 2.92
N ARG A 274 8.58 28.64 1.90
CA ARG A 274 7.89 28.40 0.62
C ARG A 274 8.82 27.57 -0.25
N ASN A 275 8.25 26.56 -0.90
CA ASN A 275 8.99 25.69 -1.77
C ASN A 275 8.35 25.67 -3.16
N ILE A 276 9.15 25.86 -4.19
CA ILE A 276 8.78 25.68 -5.59
C ILE A 276 9.68 24.62 -6.18
N GLN A 277 9.10 23.52 -6.61
CA GLN A 277 9.81 22.45 -7.30
C GLN A 277 9.32 22.35 -8.74
N LEU A 278 10.27 22.32 -9.67
CA LEU A 278 10.01 22.06 -11.07
C LEU A 278 10.67 20.73 -11.44
N ILE A 279 9.90 19.81 -11.98
CA ILE A 279 10.36 18.46 -12.30
C ILE A 279 10.11 18.20 -13.80
N PRO A 280 10.92 18.76 -14.70
CA PRO A 280 10.86 18.40 -16.10
C PRO A 280 11.33 16.98 -16.33
N TYR A 281 10.72 16.32 -17.29
CA TYR A 281 11.21 15.04 -17.79
C TYR A 281 11.26 15.03 -19.32
N VAL A 282 12.19 14.22 -19.83
CA VAL A 282 12.26 13.85 -21.24
C VAL A 282 12.35 12.34 -21.36
N LEU A 283 11.64 11.80 -22.34
CA LEU A 283 11.62 10.38 -22.65
C LEU A 283 11.81 10.20 -24.14
N GLY A 284 12.76 9.36 -24.49
CA GLY A 284 12.99 8.90 -25.85
C GLY A 284 12.99 7.38 -25.89
N GLY A 285 12.56 6.81 -27.01
CA GLY A 285 12.59 5.36 -27.11
C GLY A 285 12.06 4.80 -28.41
N LEU A 286 12.16 3.50 -28.53
CA LEU A 286 11.66 2.72 -29.64
C LEU A 286 10.63 1.73 -29.14
N ASP A 287 9.42 1.82 -29.67
CA ASP A 287 8.33 0.88 -29.41
C ASP A 287 8.02 0.09 -30.69
N GLN A 288 8.12 -1.23 -30.58
CA GLN A 288 7.80 -2.15 -31.65
C GLN A 288 6.68 -3.09 -31.18
N ASP A 289 5.52 -3.02 -31.81
CA ASP A 289 4.37 -3.87 -31.52
C ASP A 289 3.96 -4.63 -32.79
N TYR A 290 4.36 -5.87 -32.87
CA TYR A 290 4.12 -6.75 -34.02
C TYR A 290 2.70 -7.30 -34.08
N THR A 291 1.86 -7.04 -33.11
CA THR A 291 0.43 -7.40 -33.09
C THR A 291 -0.43 -6.42 -33.89
N ARG A 292 0.12 -5.27 -34.27
CA ARG A 292 -0.57 -4.22 -35.03
C ARG A 292 -0.42 -4.43 -36.53
N SER A 293 -1.49 -4.12 -37.29
CA SER A 293 -1.49 -4.17 -38.76
C SER A 293 -0.82 -2.93 -39.37
N VAL A 294 -0.77 -1.81 -38.66
CA VAL A 294 -0.21 -0.53 -39.12
C VAL A 294 0.70 0.03 -38.01
N ASP A 295 1.76 0.73 -38.43
CA ASP A 295 2.71 1.39 -37.51
C ASP A 295 3.31 0.45 -36.44
N GLN A 296 3.84 -0.68 -36.87
CA GLN A 296 4.50 -1.67 -35.96
C GLN A 296 5.69 -1.07 -35.20
N THR A 297 6.32 -0.03 -35.73
CA THR A 297 7.45 0.62 -35.07
C THR A 297 7.15 2.10 -34.85
N LYS A 298 7.19 2.53 -33.61
CA LYS A 298 6.99 3.94 -33.22
C LYS A 298 8.21 4.46 -32.48
N LEU A 299 8.62 5.66 -32.83
CA LEU A 299 9.60 6.42 -32.06
C LEU A 299 8.86 7.17 -30.95
N ALA A 300 9.03 6.71 -29.71
CA ALA A 300 8.49 7.40 -28.54
C ALA A 300 9.32 8.70 -28.30
N ARG A 301 8.64 9.84 -28.22
CA ARG A 301 9.24 11.13 -27.84
C ARG A 301 8.24 11.86 -26.99
N HIS A 302 8.51 11.95 -25.71
CA HIS A 302 7.64 12.62 -24.76
C HIS A 302 8.47 13.59 -23.90
N ALA A 303 7.88 14.69 -23.55
CA ALA A 303 8.41 15.62 -22.58
C ALA A 303 7.24 16.16 -21.77
N GLY A 304 7.46 16.38 -20.50
CA GLY A 304 6.45 16.93 -19.61
C GLY A 304 7.11 17.66 -18.43
N LEU A 305 6.26 18.23 -17.61
CA LEU A 305 6.67 19.05 -16.49
C LEU A 305 5.68 18.83 -15.33
N ASP A 306 6.22 18.48 -14.19
CA ASP A 306 5.49 18.56 -12.92
C ASP A 306 5.97 19.77 -12.14
N VAL A 307 5.03 20.50 -11.55
CA VAL A 307 5.27 21.70 -10.74
C VAL A 307 4.66 21.49 -9.39
N LYS A 308 5.44 21.69 -8.34
CA LYS A 308 4.97 21.62 -6.97
C LYS A 308 5.20 22.95 -6.27
N TYR A 309 4.17 23.49 -5.66
CA TYR A 309 4.21 24.76 -4.97
C TYR A 309 3.55 24.67 -3.60
N SER A 310 4.29 25.00 -2.55
CA SER A 310 3.77 25.07 -1.18
C SER A 310 2.96 26.35 -1.01
N LEU A 311 1.61 26.27 -1.07
CA LEU A 311 0.70 27.37 -0.78
C LEU A 311 0.86 27.86 0.66
N THR A 312 0.98 26.88 1.58
CA THR A 312 1.37 27.04 2.98
C THR A 312 2.30 25.88 3.35
N PRO A 313 2.98 25.87 4.50
CA PRO A 313 3.76 24.69 4.92
C PRO A 313 2.94 23.39 5.04
N SER A 314 1.61 23.50 5.12
CA SER A 314 0.70 22.35 5.26
C SER A 314 -0.19 22.07 4.04
N LEU A 315 -0.20 22.94 3.01
CA LEU A 315 -1.06 22.81 1.83
C LEU A 315 -0.23 23.00 0.55
N THR A 316 -0.30 22.05 -0.36
CA THR A 316 0.49 22.04 -1.61
C THR A 316 -0.42 22.05 -2.82
N LEU A 317 -0.02 22.81 -3.84
CA LEU A 317 -0.50 22.76 -5.21
C LEU A 317 0.50 21.94 -6.04
N ASP A 318 0.03 20.88 -6.66
CA ASP A 318 0.75 20.11 -7.67
C ASP A 318 0.08 20.30 -9.02
N ALA A 319 0.84 20.60 -10.06
CA ALA A 319 0.35 20.69 -11.41
C ALA A 319 1.21 19.83 -12.33
N THR A 320 0.58 19.20 -13.32
CA THR A 320 1.26 18.35 -14.29
C THR A 320 0.83 18.69 -15.70
N PHE A 321 1.79 18.69 -16.60
CA PHE A 321 1.61 18.93 -18.03
C PHE A 321 2.21 17.76 -18.79
N ASN A 322 1.39 17.11 -19.62
CA ASN A 322 1.76 15.91 -20.36
C ASN A 322 2.31 14.83 -19.41
N THR A 323 1.45 14.41 -18.47
CA THR A 323 1.82 13.50 -17.37
C THR A 323 2.54 12.27 -17.88
N ASP A 324 3.63 11.89 -17.19
CA ASP A 324 4.42 10.72 -17.53
C ASP A 324 3.64 9.42 -17.32
N PHE A 325 3.41 8.69 -18.38
CA PHE A 325 2.83 7.35 -18.39
C PHE A 325 3.86 6.24 -18.53
N ALA A 326 5.14 6.57 -18.77
CA ALA A 326 6.17 5.54 -18.87
C ALA A 326 6.27 4.78 -17.56
N GLN A 327 5.50 3.70 -17.48
CA GLN A 327 5.51 2.81 -16.34
C GLN A 327 6.89 2.16 -16.28
N VAL A 328 7.69 2.61 -15.35
CA VAL A 328 8.99 2.03 -15.09
C VAL A 328 8.84 0.63 -14.48
N GLU A 329 7.68 0.32 -13.90
CA GLU A 329 7.35 -0.98 -13.33
C GLU A 329 6.17 -1.63 -14.04
N VAL A 330 6.38 -2.82 -14.58
CA VAL A 330 5.35 -3.64 -15.21
C VAL A 330 4.51 -4.33 -14.13
N ASP A 331 3.21 -4.47 -14.38
CA ASP A 331 2.33 -5.26 -13.51
C ASP A 331 2.68 -6.76 -13.61
N GLU A 332 2.70 -7.44 -12.46
CA GLU A 332 2.93 -8.88 -12.42
C GLU A 332 1.73 -9.62 -13.00
N GLN A 333 1.99 -10.55 -13.91
CA GLN A 333 0.94 -11.40 -14.45
C GLN A 333 0.40 -12.33 -13.35
N GLN A 334 -0.90 -12.57 -13.39
CA GLN A 334 -1.60 -13.44 -12.44
C GLN A 334 -2.50 -14.40 -13.23
N VAL A 335 -2.66 -15.60 -12.72
CA VAL A 335 -3.65 -16.55 -13.22
C VAL A 335 -4.96 -16.32 -12.49
N ASN A 336 -5.93 -15.72 -13.17
CA ASN A 336 -7.26 -15.51 -12.61
C ASN A 336 -8.15 -16.74 -12.84
N LEU A 337 -8.49 -17.45 -11.78
CA LEU A 337 -9.43 -18.58 -11.76
C LEU A 337 -10.80 -18.17 -11.18
N THR A 338 -11.02 -16.88 -10.97
CA THR A 338 -12.28 -16.31 -10.45
C THR A 338 -13.05 -15.58 -11.54
N ARG A 339 -14.32 -15.30 -11.31
CA ARG A 339 -15.17 -14.51 -12.20
C ARG A 339 -15.05 -12.99 -12.03
N PHE A 340 -14.14 -12.54 -11.16
CA PHE A 340 -13.94 -11.14 -10.83
C PHE A 340 -12.66 -10.61 -11.45
N ASP A 341 -12.67 -9.34 -11.83
CA ASP A 341 -11.50 -8.65 -12.37
C ASP A 341 -10.37 -8.54 -11.35
N LEU A 342 -9.14 -8.59 -11.84
CA LEU A 342 -7.95 -8.38 -11.02
C LEU A 342 -7.80 -6.90 -10.66
N PHE A 343 -7.34 -6.64 -9.45
CA PHE A 343 -6.97 -5.31 -8.99
C PHE A 343 -5.47 -5.07 -9.19
N PHE A 344 -5.12 -3.96 -9.84
CA PHE A 344 -3.74 -3.48 -9.97
C PHE A 344 -3.60 -2.12 -9.31
N PRO A 345 -2.64 -1.92 -8.40
CA PRO A 345 -2.50 -0.65 -7.69
C PRO A 345 -2.03 0.49 -8.61
N GLU A 346 -2.24 1.73 -8.16
CA GLU A 346 -1.64 2.93 -8.79
C GLU A 346 -0.12 2.91 -8.60
N LYS A 347 0.63 3.31 -9.64
CA LYS A 347 2.09 3.38 -9.63
C LYS A 347 2.65 4.73 -10.11
N ARG A 348 1.79 5.60 -10.65
CA ARG A 348 2.22 6.89 -11.21
C ARG A 348 2.50 7.90 -10.09
N PRO A 349 3.72 8.51 -10.05
CA PRO A 349 4.15 9.36 -8.92
C PRO A 349 3.20 10.51 -8.62
N PHE A 350 2.66 11.18 -9.66
CA PHE A 350 1.72 12.28 -9.48
C PHE A 350 0.51 11.91 -8.61
N PHE A 351 -0.03 10.68 -8.75
CA PHE A 351 -1.21 10.24 -8.00
C PHE A 351 -0.87 9.68 -6.62
N LEU A 352 0.37 9.27 -6.39
CA LEU A 352 0.77 8.60 -5.16
C LEU A 352 1.00 9.56 -4.00
N GLU A 353 1.44 10.79 -4.27
CA GLU A 353 1.63 11.77 -3.22
C GLU A 353 0.31 12.20 -2.61
N ASN A 354 0.21 12.17 -1.26
CA ASN A 354 -1.02 12.47 -0.50
C ASN A 354 -2.26 11.66 -0.93
N ALA A 355 -2.05 10.49 -1.55
CA ALA A 355 -3.14 9.62 -2.03
C ALA A 355 -4.16 9.30 -0.94
N GLY A 356 -3.71 9.10 0.30
CA GLY A 356 -4.57 8.81 1.46
C GLY A 356 -5.64 9.87 1.74
N ILE A 357 -5.46 11.11 1.29
CA ILE A 357 -6.49 12.16 1.40
C ILE A 357 -7.75 11.79 0.61
N PHE A 358 -7.56 11.21 -0.59
CA PHE A 358 -8.65 10.86 -1.50
C PHE A 358 -9.26 9.49 -1.24
N ASP A 359 -8.68 8.72 -0.32
CA ASP A 359 -9.20 7.39 0.02
C ASP A 359 -10.64 7.47 0.55
N PHE A 360 -11.52 6.70 -0.08
CA PHE A 360 -12.91 6.56 0.34
C PHE A 360 -13.47 5.21 -0.11
N GLY A 361 -14.12 4.52 0.82
CA GLY A 361 -14.72 3.22 0.53
C GLY A 361 -13.98 2.07 1.19
N ALA A 362 -13.99 0.90 0.55
CA ALA A 362 -13.28 -0.29 0.99
C ALA A 362 -12.27 -0.71 -0.08
N ALA A 363 -11.00 -0.69 0.27
CA ALA A 363 -9.89 -0.98 -0.62
C ALA A 363 -10.07 -2.31 -1.36
N ARG A 364 -9.81 -2.32 -2.68
CA ARG A 364 -9.90 -3.49 -3.56
C ARG A 364 -11.30 -4.12 -3.71
N GLU A 365 -12.34 -3.53 -3.14
CA GLU A 365 -13.71 -4.03 -3.25
C GLU A 365 -14.68 -2.97 -3.77
N THR A 366 -14.69 -1.79 -3.12
CA THR A 366 -15.59 -0.68 -3.46
C THR A 366 -14.88 0.63 -3.14
N GLU A 367 -14.05 1.10 -4.05
CA GLU A 367 -13.37 2.39 -3.94
C GLU A 367 -14.14 3.43 -4.76
N ILE A 368 -14.47 4.54 -4.14
CA ILE A 368 -15.27 5.60 -4.79
C ILE A 368 -14.41 6.44 -5.72
N PHE A 369 -13.14 6.59 -5.40
CA PHE A 369 -12.13 7.18 -6.23
C PHE A 369 -10.92 6.25 -6.34
N PHE A 370 -10.50 5.98 -7.56
CA PHE A 370 -9.34 5.17 -7.87
C PHE A 370 -8.60 5.80 -9.05
N SER A 371 -7.50 6.48 -8.77
CA SER A 371 -6.78 7.30 -9.73
C SER A 371 -6.35 6.57 -11.00
N ARG A 372 -6.10 5.26 -10.92
CA ARG A 372 -5.74 4.44 -12.07
C ARG A 372 -6.80 4.43 -13.19
N ARG A 373 -8.06 4.73 -12.88
CA ARG A 373 -9.15 4.91 -13.86
C ARG A 373 -9.01 6.19 -14.69
N ILE A 374 -8.14 7.12 -14.27
CA ILE A 374 -7.81 8.32 -15.04
C ILE A 374 -6.63 7.99 -15.95
N GLY A 375 -6.83 8.01 -17.27
CA GLY A 375 -5.77 7.78 -18.24
C GLY A 375 -5.43 6.32 -18.55
N ILE A 376 -6.25 5.36 -18.07
CA ILE A 376 -6.17 3.94 -18.43
C ILE A 376 -7.60 3.43 -18.61
N ASP A 377 -7.91 2.80 -19.73
CA ASP A 377 -9.23 2.23 -19.98
C ASP A 377 -9.40 0.85 -19.31
N ASP A 378 -10.59 0.26 -19.45
CA ASP A 378 -10.91 -1.06 -18.91
C ASP A 378 -10.09 -2.20 -19.53
N SER A 379 -9.54 -1.99 -20.72
CA SER A 379 -8.67 -2.94 -21.44
C SER A 379 -7.20 -2.77 -21.10
N GLY A 380 -6.84 -1.77 -20.25
CA GLY A 380 -5.46 -1.44 -19.90
C GLY A 380 -4.74 -0.57 -20.94
N VAL A 381 -5.48 0.01 -21.90
CA VAL A 381 -4.92 0.92 -22.90
C VAL A 381 -4.70 2.30 -22.26
N GLU A 382 -3.51 2.85 -22.47
CA GLU A 382 -3.15 4.18 -21.97
C GLU A 382 -3.85 5.29 -22.77
N ILE A 383 -4.48 6.20 -22.02
CA ILE A 383 -5.14 7.41 -22.53
C ILE A 383 -4.34 8.61 -22.07
N PRO A 384 -3.73 9.41 -22.97
CA PRO A 384 -2.89 10.53 -22.57
C PRO A 384 -3.62 11.54 -21.68
N ILE A 385 -2.94 12.00 -20.62
CA ILE A 385 -3.37 13.09 -19.76
C ILE A 385 -2.65 14.36 -20.21
N ASP A 386 -3.41 15.36 -20.68
CA ASP A 386 -2.83 16.59 -21.18
C ASP A 386 -2.40 17.52 -20.03
N THR A 387 -3.29 17.67 -19.05
CA THR A 387 -3.07 18.55 -17.90
C THR A 387 -3.73 18.01 -16.65
N GLY A 388 -3.15 18.32 -15.51
CA GLY A 388 -3.73 18.03 -14.21
C GLY A 388 -3.29 19.02 -13.16
N ALA A 389 -4.15 19.22 -12.15
CA ALA A 389 -3.82 20.00 -10.97
C ALA A 389 -4.41 19.36 -9.74
N ARG A 390 -3.68 19.41 -8.64
CA ARG A 390 -4.12 18.90 -7.33
C ARG A 390 -3.75 19.90 -6.25
N ILE A 391 -4.70 20.19 -5.35
CA ILE A 391 -4.44 20.86 -4.08
C ILE A 391 -4.69 19.83 -2.99
N SER A 392 -3.72 19.62 -2.11
CA SER A 392 -3.83 18.62 -1.03
C SER A 392 -3.06 19.04 0.21
N GLY A 393 -3.59 18.71 1.38
CA GLY A 393 -2.96 18.99 2.66
C GLY A 393 -3.94 19.35 3.77
N HIS A 394 -3.47 20.12 4.76
CA HIS A 394 -4.21 20.46 5.96
C HIS A 394 -4.47 21.96 6.10
N ALA A 395 -5.66 22.31 6.60
CA ALA A 395 -6.02 23.65 7.04
C ALA A 395 -6.64 23.53 8.44
N GLY A 396 -5.82 23.71 9.48
CA GLY A 396 -6.20 23.41 10.85
C GLY A 396 -6.56 21.95 11.03
N ARG A 397 -7.78 21.66 11.51
CA ARG A 397 -8.31 20.29 11.69
C ARG A 397 -8.97 19.70 10.42
N TYR A 398 -8.91 20.41 9.30
CA TYR A 398 -9.46 19.96 8.06
C TYR A 398 -8.37 19.42 7.16
N GLU A 399 -8.57 18.23 6.62
CA GLU A 399 -7.79 17.64 5.54
C GLU A 399 -8.54 17.89 4.23
N LEU A 400 -7.87 18.51 3.27
CA LEU A 400 -8.46 19.00 2.03
C LEU A 400 -7.77 18.37 0.83
N GLY A 401 -8.57 17.89 -0.10
CA GLY A 401 -8.12 17.37 -1.38
C GLY A 401 -9.00 17.92 -2.51
N PHE A 402 -8.38 18.48 -3.52
CA PHE A 402 -9.01 18.82 -4.79
C PHE A 402 -8.11 18.33 -5.92
N LEU A 403 -8.69 17.65 -6.91
CA LEU A 403 -8.00 17.14 -8.09
C LEU A 403 -8.83 17.47 -9.31
N ASN A 404 -8.18 17.99 -10.37
CA ASN A 404 -8.76 18.10 -11.69
C ASN A 404 -7.78 17.56 -12.73
N MET A 405 -8.25 16.70 -13.64
CA MET A 405 -7.44 16.09 -14.69
C MET A 405 -8.19 16.10 -16.02
N LYS A 406 -7.47 16.33 -17.10
CA LYS A 406 -8.02 16.28 -18.47
C LYS A 406 -7.28 15.25 -19.30
N THR A 407 -8.05 14.33 -19.90
CA THR A 407 -7.51 13.34 -20.83
C THR A 407 -7.86 13.73 -22.27
N ARG A 408 -6.96 13.33 -23.17
CA ARG A 408 -7.13 13.50 -24.61
C ARG A 408 -8.09 12.45 -25.17
N GLU A 409 -8.78 12.80 -26.24
CA GLU A 409 -9.50 11.84 -27.04
C GLU A 409 -8.52 10.91 -27.78
N VAL A 410 -8.75 9.60 -27.67
CA VAL A 410 -8.08 8.58 -28.48
C VAL A 410 -9.12 7.96 -29.40
N ARG A 411 -8.99 8.24 -30.69
CA ARG A 411 -9.98 7.82 -31.68
C ARG A 411 -10.27 6.33 -31.61
N ASP A 412 -11.53 5.97 -31.62
CA ASP A 412 -12.06 4.60 -31.55
C ASP A 412 -11.70 3.83 -30.25
N VAL A 413 -11.10 4.48 -29.24
CA VAL A 413 -10.71 3.90 -27.96
C VAL A 413 -11.42 4.60 -26.80
N ALA A 414 -11.20 5.91 -26.62
CA ALA A 414 -11.75 6.63 -25.48
C ALA A 414 -12.05 8.09 -25.80
N PRO A 415 -13.16 8.64 -25.25
CA PRO A 415 -13.47 10.07 -25.35
C PRO A 415 -12.49 10.91 -24.52
N ALA A 416 -12.34 12.20 -24.90
CA ALA A 416 -11.75 13.16 -24.00
C ALA A 416 -12.65 13.36 -22.78
N ASN A 417 -12.05 13.39 -21.60
CA ASN A 417 -12.78 13.54 -20.34
C ASN A 417 -12.14 14.61 -19.45
N ASP A 418 -13.00 15.27 -18.67
CA ASP A 418 -12.63 16.09 -17.53
C ASP A 418 -13.03 15.37 -16.24
N PHE A 419 -12.05 15.15 -15.35
CA PHE A 419 -12.23 14.51 -14.07
C PHE A 419 -12.02 15.52 -12.97
N ALA A 420 -12.95 15.59 -12.02
CA ALA A 420 -12.82 16.44 -10.84
C ALA A 420 -13.14 15.64 -9.57
N VAL A 421 -12.31 15.78 -8.56
CA VAL A 421 -12.49 15.16 -7.24
C VAL A 421 -12.34 16.23 -6.17
N ALA A 422 -13.28 16.31 -5.26
CA ALA A 422 -13.21 17.16 -4.08
C ALA A 422 -13.40 16.32 -2.82
N ARG A 423 -12.51 16.46 -1.86
CA ARG A 423 -12.48 15.74 -0.58
C ARG A 423 -12.29 16.72 0.56
N VAL A 424 -13.14 16.65 1.56
CA VAL A 424 -13.00 17.37 2.82
C VAL A 424 -13.19 16.39 3.95
N LYS A 425 -12.21 16.30 4.85
CA LYS A 425 -12.28 15.46 6.05
C LYS A 425 -11.94 16.32 7.26
N ARG A 426 -12.74 16.23 8.32
CA ARG A 426 -12.48 16.87 9.61
C ARG A 426 -11.98 15.84 10.59
N GLN A 427 -10.83 16.10 11.15
CA GLN A 427 -10.25 15.31 12.23
C GLN A 427 -10.92 15.64 13.56
N LEU A 428 -11.20 14.60 14.34
CA LEU A 428 -11.85 14.65 15.63
C LEU A 428 -10.95 13.95 16.66
N PRO A 429 -11.14 14.20 17.98
CA PRO A 429 -10.41 13.47 19.00
C PRO A 429 -10.56 11.95 18.92
N ASN A 430 -9.68 11.22 19.62
CA ASN A 430 -9.68 9.75 19.71
C ASN A 430 -9.60 9.05 18.35
N ARG A 431 -8.70 9.49 17.44
CA ARG A 431 -8.52 8.89 16.11
C ARG A 431 -9.80 8.89 15.27
N SER A 432 -10.72 9.81 15.54
CA SER A 432 -11.97 9.88 14.83
C SER A 432 -11.91 10.90 13.70
N SER A 433 -12.73 10.71 12.69
CA SER A 433 -12.87 11.67 11.59
C SER A 433 -14.23 11.54 10.91
N ILE A 434 -14.68 12.62 10.28
CA ILE A 434 -15.83 12.64 9.39
C ILE A 434 -15.44 13.30 8.07
N GLY A 435 -15.96 12.83 6.97
CA GLY A 435 -15.57 13.34 5.65
C GLY A 435 -16.65 13.28 4.61
N LEU A 436 -16.45 14.08 3.56
CA LEU A 436 -17.28 14.15 2.38
C LEU A 436 -16.41 14.05 1.12
N ILE A 437 -16.89 13.38 0.11
CA ILE A 437 -16.28 13.28 -1.20
C ILE A 437 -17.28 13.56 -2.31
N ALA A 438 -16.81 14.24 -3.36
CA ALA A 438 -17.53 14.40 -4.62
C ALA A 438 -16.58 14.07 -5.76
N VAL A 439 -17.00 13.22 -6.68
CA VAL A 439 -16.24 12.79 -7.86
C VAL A 439 -17.10 13.05 -9.08
N ASN A 440 -16.53 13.66 -10.11
CA ASN A 440 -17.20 13.92 -11.37
C ASN A 440 -16.31 13.49 -12.55
N ARG A 441 -16.86 12.77 -13.49
CA ARG A 441 -16.34 12.60 -14.84
C ARG A 441 -17.30 13.26 -15.83
N GLN A 442 -16.78 14.14 -16.67
CA GLN A 442 -17.53 14.80 -17.72
C GLN A 442 -16.87 14.48 -19.05
N SER A 443 -17.61 13.89 -19.98
CA SER A 443 -17.15 13.72 -21.37
C SER A 443 -17.08 15.07 -22.06
N LEU A 444 -15.96 15.30 -22.75
CA LEU A 444 -15.75 16.49 -23.60
C LEU A 444 -15.95 16.20 -25.09
N SER A 445 -16.12 14.91 -25.45
CA SER A 445 -16.29 14.47 -26.83
C SER A 445 -17.76 14.30 -27.20
N HIS A 446 -18.13 14.77 -28.39
CA HIS A 446 -19.53 14.67 -28.85
C HIS A 446 -19.97 13.25 -29.19
N PHE A 447 -19.04 12.33 -29.45
CA PHE A 447 -19.40 10.95 -29.80
C PHE A 447 -19.82 10.10 -28.59
N ASP A 448 -19.55 10.52 -27.33
CA ASP A 448 -20.01 9.82 -26.14
C ASP A 448 -21.35 10.37 -25.61
N SER A 449 -22.33 10.53 -26.49
CA SER A 449 -23.66 11.04 -26.13
C SER A 449 -24.44 10.16 -25.16
N LYS A 450 -24.06 8.86 -25.02
CA LYS A 450 -24.73 7.91 -24.13
C LYS A 450 -24.25 8.00 -22.68
N ARG A 451 -23.02 8.44 -22.44
CA ARG A 451 -22.41 8.57 -21.11
C ARG A 451 -21.76 9.94 -20.91
N PRO A 452 -22.52 11.04 -21.01
CA PRO A 452 -21.96 12.39 -20.96
C PRO A 452 -21.33 12.72 -19.61
N PHE A 453 -21.80 12.12 -18.52
CA PHE A 453 -21.23 12.32 -17.17
C PHE A 453 -21.42 11.11 -16.27
N ASN A 454 -20.59 11.05 -15.23
CA ASN A 454 -20.77 10.20 -14.06
C ASN A 454 -20.39 11.00 -12.82
N ARG A 455 -21.25 10.99 -11.81
CA ARG A 455 -21.03 11.71 -10.54
C ARG A 455 -21.19 10.77 -9.37
N THR A 456 -20.30 10.88 -8.41
CA THR A 456 -20.38 10.11 -7.17
C THR A 456 -20.24 11.05 -5.98
N PHE A 457 -21.13 10.91 -5.00
CA PHE A 457 -21.10 11.66 -3.75
C PHE A 457 -21.06 10.67 -2.59
N GLY A 458 -20.25 10.96 -1.58
CA GLY A 458 -20.12 10.09 -0.43
C GLY A 458 -19.86 10.84 0.86
N ALA A 459 -20.26 10.23 1.97
CA ALA A 459 -19.92 10.63 3.32
C ALA A 459 -19.33 9.44 4.09
N ASP A 460 -18.30 9.67 4.89
CA ASP A 460 -17.66 8.67 5.72
C ASP A 460 -17.43 9.17 7.14
N ALA A 461 -17.36 8.22 8.06
CA ALA A 461 -17.02 8.46 9.45
C ALA A 461 -16.14 7.30 9.95
N ASN A 462 -15.07 7.63 10.60
CA ASN A 462 -14.23 6.73 11.36
C ASN A 462 -14.30 7.13 12.83
N VAL A 463 -14.67 6.20 13.72
CA VAL A 463 -14.87 6.47 15.15
C VAL A 463 -13.97 5.56 15.97
N GLY A 464 -12.97 6.14 16.62
CA GLY A 464 -12.11 5.44 17.58
C GLY A 464 -12.79 5.36 18.95
N LEU A 465 -13.04 4.14 19.42
CA LEU A 465 -13.65 3.89 20.73
C LEU A 465 -12.61 3.27 21.68
N GLY A 466 -12.04 4.09 22.54
CA GLY A 466 -10.91 3.68 23.38
C GLY A 466 -9.66 3.36 22.55
N ARG A 467 -8.78 2.49 23.08
CA ARG A 467 -7.45 2.23 22.49
C ARG A 467 -7.47 1.19 21.36
N TYR A 468 -8.36 0.21 21.45
CA TYR A 468 -8.34 -1.00 20.64
C TYR A 468 -9.51 -1.13 19.67
N THR A 469 -10.44 -0.16 19.66
CA THR A 469 -11.67 -0.29 18.88
C THR A 469 -11.76 0.80 17.82
N ASN A 470 -12.16 0.40 16.63
CA ASN A 470 -12.45 1.27 15.52
C ASN A 470 -13.78 0.91 14.88
N TRP A 471 -14.60 1.92 14.55
CA TRP A 471 -15.86 1.75 13.86
C TRP A 471 -15.87 2.62 12.60
N GLN A 472 -15.74 1.97 11.45
CA GLN A 472 -15.69 2.60 10.14
C GLN A 472 -17.05 2.52 9.46
N ASN A 473 -17.48 3.65 8.89
CA ASN A 473 -18.75 3.75 8.17
C ASN A 473 -18.57 4.58 6.91
N TYR A 474 -19.24 4.21 5.83
CA TYR A 474 -19.45 5.11 4.70
C TYR A 474 -20.77 4.85 4.01
N TYR A 475 -21.26 5.88 3.32
CA TYR A 475 -22.36 5.82 2.40
C TYR A 475 -22.02 6.64 1.16
N ALA A 476 -22.27 6.08 -0.02
CA ALA A 476 -22.07 6.75 -1.30
C ALA A 476 -23.23 6.52 -2.25
N ARG A 477 -23.41 7.45 -3.20
CA ARG A 477 -24.40 7.35 -4.27
C ARG A 477 -23.81 7.83 -5.58
N THR A 478 -24.09 7.08 -6.66
CA THR A 478 -23.72 7.45 -8.03
C THR A 478 -24.92 8.03 -8.78
N GLN A 479 -24.63 8.89 -9.75
CA GLN A 479 -25.56 9.44 -10.72
C GLN A 479 -24.96 9.25 -12.11
N SER A 480 -25.61 8.42 -12.93
CA SER A 480 -25.23 8.16 -14.31
C SER A 480 -26.47 8.27 -15.21
N PRO A 481 -26.33 8.74 -16.45
CA PRO A 481 -27.43 8.75 -17.40
C PRO A 481 -28.02 7.35 -17.60
N GLY A 482 -29.34 7.24 -17.57
CA GLY A 482 -30.05 5.97 -17.78
C GLY A 482 -30.09 5.01 -16.59
N LEU A 483 -29.38 5.29 -15.49
CA LEU A 483 -29.46 4.50 -14.26
C LEU A 483 -30.30 5.24 -13.21
N THR A 484 -31.51 4.72 -12.91
CA THR A 484 -32.49 5.37 -12.03
C THR A 484 -32.86 4.56 -10.80
N GLY A 485 -32.32 3.35 -10.65
CA GLY A 485 -32.63 2.41 -9.57
C GLY A 485 -31.77 2.64 -8.32
N ALA A 486 -31.41 1.55 -7.64
CA ALA A 486 -30.63 1.58 -6.40
C ALA A 486 -29.14 1.81 -6.69
N ALA A 487 -28.75 3.08 -6.78
CA ALA A 487 -27.40 3.53 -7.11
C ALA A 487 -26.59 3.95 -5.86
N HIS A 488 -26.61 3.10 -4.83
CA HIS A 488 -25.91 3.37 -3.56
C HIS A 488 -24.92 2.28 -3.19
N ALA A 489 -23.95 2.64 -2.35
CA ALA A 489 -23.07 1.71 -1.65
C ALA A 489 -22.86 2.19 -0.21
N GLY A 490 -22.75 1.24 0.72
CA GLY A 490 -22.52 1.54 2.13
C GLY A 490 -21.80 0.41 2.86
N LEU A 491 -21.09 0.78 3.90
CA LEU A 491 -20.37 -0.11 4.83
C LEU A 491 -20.55 0.39 6.24
N SER A 492 -20.77 -0.52 7.17
CA SER A 492 -20.52 -0.35 8.60
C SER A 492 -19.65 -1.50 9.08
N SER A 493 -18.49 -1.21 9.64
CA SER A 493 -17.51 -2.19 10.08
C SER A 493 -16.94 -1.83 11.44
N PHE A 494 -17.12 -2.72 12.39
CA PHE A 494 -16.61 -2.64 13.73
C PHE A 494 -15.40 -3.56 13.86
N ARG A 495 -14.28 -3.05 14.41
CA ARG A 495 -13.07 -3.81 14.68
C ARG A 495 -12.59 -3.55 16.11
N TYR A 496 -12.36 -4.62 16.84
CA TYR A 496 -11.62 -4.63 18.10
C TYR A 496 -10.33 -5.42 17.89
N ASP A 497 -9.18 -4.85 18.27
CA ASP A 497 -7.87 -5.45 18.00
C ASP A 497 -6.89 -5.18 19.14
N ASN A 498 -6.64 -6.18 19.98
CA ASN A 498 -5.59 -6.15 20.99
C ASN A 498 -4.56 -7.27 20.73
N SER A 499 -3.50 -7.36 21.55
CA SER A 499 -2.41 -8.33 21.36
C SER A 499 -2.87 -9.79 21.29
N HIS A 500 -4.02 -10.14 21.91
CA HIS A 500 -4.52 -11.49 22.01
C HIS A 500 -5.78 -11.75 21.17
N HIS A 501 -6.62 -10.74 20.98
CA HIS A 501 -7.92 -10.90 20.35
C HIS A 501 -8.13 -9.88 19.26
N GLN A 502 -8.57 -10.35 18.11
CA GLN A 502 -9.03 -9.51 17.02
C GLN A 502 -10.44 -9.96 16.62
N VAL A 503 -11.39 -9.02 16.66
CA VAL A 503 -12.79 -9.24 16.28
C VAL A 503 -13.15 -8.24 15.20
N THR A 504 -13.80 -8.69 14.13
CA THR A 504 -14.37 -7.83 13.10
C THR A 504 -15.81 -8.24 12.84
N ALA A 505 -16.73 -7.28 12.84
CA ALA A 505 -18.11 -7.46 12.40
C ALA A 505 -18.44 -6.40 11.36
N SER A 506 -18.99 -6.79 10.22
CA SER A 506 -19.24 -5.85 9.14
C SER A 506 -20.55 -6.13 8.43
N TYR A 507 -21.15 -5.06 7.92
CA TYR A 507 -22.28 -5.13 7.00
C TYR A 507 -22.00 -4.19 5.83
N ARG A 508 -22.14 -4.73 4.62
CA ARG A 508 -21.99 -3.96 3.38
C ARG A 508 -23.18 -4.17 2.47
N GLU A 509 -23.53 -3.12 1.75
CA GLU A 509 -24.59 -3.16 0.75
C GLU A 509 -24.17 -2.34 -0.47
N VAL A 510 -24.37 -2.89 -1.67
CA VAL A 510 -24.11 -2.22 -2.95
C VAL A 510 -25.26 -2.47 -3.89
N GLY A 511 -25.90 -1.39 -4.32
CA GLY A 511 -27.05 -1.43 -5.23
C GLY A 511 -26.69 -1.90 -6.65
N PRO A 512 -27.68 -2.40 -7.41
CA PRO A 512 -27.43 -2.87 -8.79
C PRO A 512 -27.03 -1.76 -9.77
N ASP A 513 -27.47 -0.51 -9.53
CA ASP A 513 -27.19 0.64 -10.41
C ASP A 513 -26.04 1.52 -9.86
N PHE A 514 -25.35 1.06 -8.81
CA PHE A 514 -24.17 1.76 -8.30
C PHE A 514 -23.01 1.60 -9.29
N ASN A 515 -22.56 2.70 -9.85
CA ASN A 515 -21.54 2.73 -10.91
C ASN A 515 -20.52 3.87 -10.71
N PRO A 516 -19.47 3.70 -9.92
CA PRO A 516 -18.41 4.71 -9.73
C PRO A 516 -17.37 4.59 -10.86
N GLU A 517 -17.59 5.24 -12.02
CA GLU A 517 -16.71 5.10 -13.19
C GLU A 517 -15.27 5.58 -12.95
N VAL A 518 -15.05 6.47 -12.00
CA VAL A 518 -13.69 6.91 -11.56
C VAL A 518 -13.24 6.15 -10.33
N GLY A 519 -13.95 5.09 -9.95
CA GLY A 519 -13.68 4.24 -8.80
C GLY A 519 -13.33 2.81 -9.20
N TYR A 520 -13.27 1.93 -8.21
CA TYR A 520 -13.15 0.49 -8.39
C TYR A 520 -14.35 -0.20 -7.73
N LEU A 521 -15.02 -1.05 -8.46
CA LEU A 521 -16.14 -1.85 -7.99
C LEU A 521 -15.96 -3.29 -8.44
N GLN A 522 -15.68 -4.19 -7.50
CA GLN A 522 -15.52 -5.61 -7.80
C GLN A 522 -16.85 -6.31 -8.07
N ARG A 523 -17.92 -5.92 -7.34
CA ARG A 523 -19.25 -6.54 -7.38
C ARG A 523 -20.33 -5.53 -7.06
N ALA A 524 -21.45 -5.59 -7.74
CA ALA A 524 -22.68 -4.84 -7.46
C ALA A 524 -23.84 -5.78 -7.07
N ASN A 525 -24.98 -5.22 -6.70
CA ASN A 525 -26.24 -5.91 -6.44
C ASN A 525 -26.18 -6.91 -5.28
N TYR A 526 -25.57 -6.53 -4.15
CA TYR A 526 -25.47 -7.44 -3.00
C TYR A 526 -25.57 -6.73 -1.65
N ARG A 527 -25.93 -7.52 -0.63
CA ARG A 527 -25.64 -7.24 0.79
C ARG A 527 -24.76 -8.33 1.39
N ARG A 528 -23.85 -7.95 2.24
CA ARG A 528 -22.86 -8.85 2.83
C ARG A 528 -22.71 -8.60 4.33
N PRO A 529 -23.32 -9.40 5.20
CA PRO A 529 -22.83 -9.56 6.58
C PRO A 529 -21.53 -10.34 6.59
N GLY A 530 -20.63 -9.94 7.46
CA GLY A 530 -19.31 -10.59 7.66
C GLY A 530 -18.90 -10.57 9.12
N PHE A 531 -18.19 -11.62 9.54
CA PHE A 531 -17.64 -11.74 10.89
C PHE A 531 -16.28 -12.42 10.81
N GLY A 532 -15.34 -11.99 11.66
CA GLY A 532 -14.03 -12.59 11.82
C GLY A 532 -13.56 -12.54 13.27
N TYR A 533 -12.86 -13.58 13.68
CA TYR A 533 -12.22 -13.66 14.99
C TYR A 533 -10.86 -14.33 14.86
N ARG A 534 -9.84 -13.74 15.46
CA ARG A 534 -8.51 -14.32 15.64
C ARG A 534 -8.12 -14.23 17.11
N ARG A 535 -7.54 -15.33 17.62
CA ARG A 535 -6.86 -15.33 18.90
C ARG A 535 -5.37 -15.58 18.68
N THR A 536 -4.52 -14.80 19.31
CA THR A 536 -3.08 -14.99 19.28
C THR A 536 -2.60 -15.45 20.66
N PHE A 537 -1.86 -16.53 20.69
CA PHE A 537 -1.19 -17.09 21.86
C PHE A 537 0.31 -16.83 21.72
N TYR A 538 0.95 -16.46 22.78
CA TYR A 538 2.41 -16.31 22.91
C TYR A 538 2.90 -17.29 23.95
N PRO A 539 3.13 -18.57 23.58
CA PRO A 539 3.51 -19.61 24.54
C PRO A 539 4.96 -19.39 25.00
N GLU A 540 5.19 -19.62 26.31
CA GLU A 540 6.53 -19.62 26.90
C GLU A 540 7.30 -20.92 26.57
N VAL A 541 7.18 -21.39 25.33
CA VAL A 541 7.86 -22.59 24.83
C VAL A 541 9.04 -22.14 23.96
N LYS A 542 10.19 -22.71 24.23
CA LYS A 542 11.42 -22.41 23.50
C LYS A 542 11.18 -22.50 21.99
N ASN A 543 11.59 -21.47 21.27
CA ASN A 543 11.53 -21.32 19.82
C ASN A 543 10.13 -21.06 19.21
N ILE A 544 9.02 -21.16 19.92
CA ILE A 544 7.70 -20.77 19.38
C ILE A 544 7.41 -19.33 19.78
N ARG A 545 7.21 -18.45 18.77
CA ARG A 545 6.87 -17.05 18.99
C ARG A 545 5.38 -16.84 19.19
N SER A 546 4.56 -17.38 18.29
CA SER A 546 3.11 -17.21 18.37
C SER A 546 2.36 -18.33 17.66
N ILE A 547 1.13 -18.60 18.15
CA ILE A 547 0.16 -19.49 17.52
C ILE A 547 -1.14 -18.68 17.40
N TYR A 548 -1.75 -18.66 16.20
CA TYR A 548 -2.93 -17.84 15.96
C TYR A 548 -4.02 -18.61 15.17
N PRO A 549 -4.95 -19.28 15.86
CA PRO A 549 -6.17 -19.72 15.22
C PRO A 549 -7.02 -18.52 14.79
N HIS A 550 -7.56 -18.59 13.60
CA HIS A 550 -8.41 -17.57 13.00
C HIS A 550 -9.63 -18.22 12.34
N PHE A 551 -10.74 -17.52 12.42
CA PHE A 551 -11.99 -17.89 11.80
C PHE A 551 -12.64 -16.66 11.15
N SER A 552 -13.18 -16.81 9.95
CA SER A 552 -14.02 -15.78 9.35
C SER A 552 -15.12 -16.36 8.45
N TRP A 553 -16.22 -15.65 8.34
CA TRP A 553 -17.24 -15.96 7.36
C TRP A 553 -17.82 -14.69 6.74
N ASN A 554 -18.21 -14.78 5.46
CA ASN A 554 -18.85 -13.77 4.68
C ASN A 554 -19.95 -14.40 3.83
N ARG A 555 -21.09 -13.73 3.68
CA ARG A 555 -22.19 -14.20 2.85
C ARG A 555 -22.72 -13.05 2.00
N TRP A 556 -22.80 -13.26 0.71
CA TRP A 556 -23.36 -12.30 -0.24
C TRP A 556 -24.75 -12.74 -0.66
N TYR A 557 -25.71 -11.87 -0.43
CA TYR A 557 -27.09 -12.07 -0.82
C TYR A 557 -27.47 -11.03 -1.88
N THR A 558 -28.08 -11.47 -2.98
CA THR A 558 -28.60 -10.57 -4.02
C THR A 558 -29.64 -9.61 -3.46
N LEU A 559 -29.54 -8.33 -3.75
CA LEU A 559 -30.57 -7.36 -3.38
C LEU A 559 -31.86 -7.65 -4.15
N GLY A 560 -33.01 -7.42 -3.50
CA GLY A 560 -34.34 -7.68 -4.09
C GLY A 560 -34.83 -9.10 -3.84
N THR A 561 -34.13 -10.13 -4.32
CA THR A 561 -34.52 -11.53 -4.13
C THR A 561 -34.07 -12.14 -2.82
N ASN A 562 -33.01 -11.61 -2.22
CA ASN A 562 -32.37 -12.15 -1.01
C ASN A 562 -31.79 -13.57 -1.18
N ASP A 563 -31.52 -13.98 -2.39
CA ASP A 563 -30.88 -15.26 -2.66
C ASP A 563 -29.40 -15.23 -2.27
N LEU A 564 -28.91 -16.33 -1.72
CA LEU A 564 -27.48 -16.51 -1.48
C LEU A 564 -26.76 -16.64 -2.83
N GLU A 565 -25.88 -15.68 -3.13
CA GLU A 565 -25.06 -15.67 -4.34
C GLU A 565 -23.69 -16.30 -4.09
N SER A 566 -23.02 -15.89 -3.00
CA SER A 566 -21.70 -16.44 -2.61
C SER A 566 -21.64 -16.57 -1.10
N ALA A 567 -20.86 -17.53 -0.62
CA ALA A 567 -20.48 -17.62 0.78
C ALA A 567 -19.04 -18.08 0.91
N TYR A 568 -18.38 -17.60 1.93
CA TYR A 568 -17.02 -17.99 2.26
C TYR A 568 -16.87 -18.20 3.76
N TRP A 569 -16.38 -19.37 4.12
CA TRP A 569 -16.02 -19.78 5.47
C TRP A 569 -14.56 -20.16 5.48
N HIS A 570 -13.80 -19.56 6.35
CA HIS A 570 -12.36 -19.71 6.46
C HIS A 570 -11.94 -20.00 7.90
N ASN A 571 -11.11 -20.99 8.08
CA ASN A 571 -10.38 -21.24 9.31
C ASN A 571 -8.91 -21.40 8.98
N ASP A 572 -8.03 -20.78 9.74
CA ASP A 572 -6.60 -21.00 9.67
C ASP A 572 -5.97 -21.21 11.04
N TYR A 573 -4.86 -21.94 11.05
CA TYR A 573 -4.03 -22.22 12.19
C TYR A 573 -2.58 -21.91 11.80
N GLY A 574 -2.12 -20.72 12.19
CA GLY A 574 -0.77 -20.27 11.91
C GLY A 574 0.13 -20.43 13.14
N MET A 575 1.42 -20.71 12.88
CA MET A 575 2.47 -20.75 13.89
C MET A 575 3.72 -20.05 13.34
N ASN A 576 4.32 -19.19 14.15
CA ASN A 576 5.60 -18.55 13.88
C ASN A 576 6.64 -19.00 14.91
N TRP A 577 7.86 -19.25 14.44
CA TRP A 577 9.00 -19.54 15.30
C TRP A 577 9.85 -18.30 15.56
N GLN A 578 10.65 -18.36 16.62
CA GLN A 578 11.61 -17.30 16.95
C GLN A 578 12.65 -17.09 15.85
N GLY A 579 13.05 -18.16 15.16
CA GLY A 579 13.97 -18.11 14.03
C GLY A 579 13.46 -17.41 12.78
N GLY A 580 12.16 -17.07 12.74
CA GLY A 580 11.53 -16.40 11.59
C GLY A 580 10.86 -17.38 10.60
N GLU A 581 10.83 -18.67 10.90
CA GLU A 581 10.08 -19.68 10.15
C GLU A 581 8.59 -19.57 10.45
N SER A 582 7.75 -20.04 9.53
CA SER A 582 6.29 -20.06 9.69
C SER A 582 5.65 -21.25 9.01
N ILE A 583 4.53 -21.70 9.58
CA ILE A 583 3.60 -22.63 8.93
C ILE A 583 2.18 -22.11 9.07
N SER A 584 1.31 -22.45 8.11
CA SER A 584 -0.13 -22.23 8.20
C SER A 584 -0.88 -23.40 7.59
N LEU A 585 -1.96 -23.81 8.26
CA LEU A 585 -2.91 -24.80 7.78
C LEU A 585 -4.28 -24.12 7.72
N GLN A 586 -4.93 -24.16 6.54
CA GLN A 586 -6.19 -23.48 6.29
C GLN A 586 -7.25 -24.44 5.78
N PHE A 587 -8.49 -24.22 6.21
CA PHE A 587 -9.68 -24.92 5.72
C PHE A 587 -10.66 -23.88 5.19
N ASN A 588 -10.95 -23.95 3.90
CA ASN A 588 -11.82 -23.04 3.21
C ASN A 588 -13.06 -23.76 2.69
N ARG A 589 -14.23 -23.21 2.93
CA ARG A 589 -15.48 -23.65 2.33
C ARG A 589 -16.14 -22.51 1.61
N SER A 590 -16.34 -22.68 0.31
CA SER A 590 -16.94 -21.68 -0.57
C SER A 590 -18.25 -22.18 -1.14
N PHE A 591 -19.15 -21.25 -1.42
CA PHE A 591 -20.36 -21.46 -2.18
C PHE A 591 -20.44 -20.36 -3.25
N GLU A 592 -20.75 -20.75 -4.48
CA GLU A 592 -20.95 -19.84 -5.61
C GLU A 592 -22.21 -20.25 -6.39
N ARG A 593 -23.09 -19.27 -6.66
CA ARG A 593 -24.18 -19.38 -7.62
C ARG A 593 -23.78 -18.67 -8.90
N LEU A 594 -23.78 -19.38 -9.99
CA LEU A 594 -23.55 -18.83 -11.31
C LEU A 594 -24.90 -18.67 -12.02
N ASP A 595 -25.30 -17.46 -12.35
CA ASP A 595 -26.52 -17.17 -13.12
C ASP A 595 -26.25 -17.20 -14.64
N LYS A 596 -24.96 -17.12 -15.04
CA LYS A 596 -24.48 -17.20 -16.44
C LYS A 596 -23.30 -18.14 -16.51
N PRO A 597 -23.01 -18.72 -17.72
CA PRO A 597 -21.80 -19.51 -17.92
C PRO A 597 -20.56 -18.69 -17.57
N PHE A 598 -19.62 -19.31 -16.84
CA PHE A 598 -18.34 -18.70 -16.45
C PHE A 598 -17.19 -19.39 -17.18
N GLU A 599 -16.46 -18.68 -18.04
CA GLU A 599 -15.29 -19.18 -18.74
C GLU A 599 -14.06 -19.09 -17.81
N VAL A 600 -13.74 -20.21 -17.17
CA VAL A 600 -12.60 -20.32 -16.23
C VAL A 600 -11.27 -20.43 -16.94
N PHE A 601 -11.28 -21.00 -18.14
CA PHE A 601 -10.13 -21.17 -19.04
C PHE A 601 -10.62 -21.06 -20.50
N PRO A 602 -9.81 -20.59 -21.46
CA PRO A 602 -10.22 -20.49 -22.84
C PRO A 602 -10.86 -21.79 -23.36
N GLY A 603 -12.13 -21.71 -23.74
CA GLY A 603 -12.93 -22.84 -24.23
C GLY A 603 -13.59 -23.70 -23.15
N ILE A 604 -13.26 -23.54 -21.85
CA ILE A 604 -13.86 -24.29 -20.73
C ILE A 604 -14.82 -23.39 -19.96
N LYS A 605 -16.12 -23.66 -20.09
CA LYS A 605 -17.20 -22.86 -19.51
C LYS A 605 -17.96 -23.66 -18.46
N ILE A 606 -17.90 -23.23 -17.22
CA ILE A 606 -18.70 -23.76 -16.12
C ILE A 606 -20.15 -23.33 -16.31
N ALA A 607 -21.08 -24.29 -16.28
CA ALA A 607 -22.50 -24.03 -16.50
C ALA A 607 -23.11 -23.19 -15.37
N PRO A 608 -24.25 -22.49 -15.62
CA PRO A 608 -25.03 -21.89 -14.54
C PRO A 608 -25.45 -22.96 -13.53
N GLY A 609 -25.40 -22.62 -12.23
CA GLY A 609 -25.71 -23.58 -11.18
C GLY A 609 -25.26 -23.13 -9.79
N ARG A 610 -25.43 -24.02 -8.83
CA ARG A 610 -25.03 -23.82 -7.43
C ARG A 610 -23.86 -24.77 -7.12
N TYR A 611 -22.74 -24.20 -6.70
CA TYR A 611 -21.50 -24.95 -6.47
C TYR A 611 -21.00 -24.73 -5.05
N GLY A 612 -20.85 -25.82 -4.30
CA GLY A 612 -20.20 -25.84 -2.99
C GLY A 612 -18.89 -26.57 -3.07
N PHE A 613 -17.82 -25.97 -2.58
CA PHE A 613 -16.50 -26.61 -2.62
C PHE A 613 -15.69 -26.31 -1.36
N SER A 614 -14.88 -27.28 -0.96
CA SER A 614 -14.01 -27.20 0.20
C SER A 614 -12.59 -27.42 -0.23
N GLN A 615 -11.67 -26.66 0.36
CA GLN A 615 -10.24 -26.72 0.05
C GLN A 615 -9.43 -26.67 1.34
N MET A 616 -8.30 -27.32 1.31
CA MET A 616 -7.30 -27.31 2.34
C MET A 616 -6.02 -26.72 1.76
N ASP A 617 -5.46 -25.74 2.47
CA ASP A 617 -4.23 -25.09 2.07
C ASP A 617 -3.20 -25.29 3.17
N PHE A 618 -2.00 -25.70 2.80
CA PHE A 618 -0.84 -25.78 3.67
C PHE A 618 0.26 -24.89 3.09
N SER A 619 0.85 -24.05 3.93
CA SER A 619 2.01 -23.24 3.57
C SER A 619 3.09 -23.28 4.63
N ALA A 620 4.34 -23.21 4.18
CA ALA A 620 5.51 -23.15 5.04
C ALA A 620 6.54 -22.18 4.47
N GLY A 621 7.24 -21.45 5.34
CA GLY A 621 8.29 -20.52 4.96
C GLY A 621 9.48 -20.58 5.90
N THR A 622 10.69 -20.47 5.34
CA THR A 622 11.93 -20.29 6.09
C THR A 622 12.11 -18.83 6.52
N ASN A 623 13.11 -18.55 7.33
CA ASN A 623 13.49 -17.18 7.66
C ASN A 623 13.84 -16.38 6.39
N GLN A 624 13.04 -15.34 6.12
CA GLN A 624 13.20 -14.50 4.92
C GLN A 624 14.41 -13.56 4.99
N SER A 625 15.01 -13.38 6.17
CA SER A 625 16.25 -12.59 6.35
C SER A 625 17.51 -13.43 6.04
N ALA A 626 17.39 -14.74 5.95
CA ALA A 626 18.52 -15.62 5.67
C ALA A 626 19.09 -15.41 4.26
N PRO A 627 20.39 -15.68 4.04
CA PRO A 627 21.01 -15.61 2.71
C PRO A 627 20.36 -16.54 1.69
N ARG A 628 19.74 -17.64 2.15
CA ARG A 628 18.92 -18.55 1.35
C ARG A 628 17.57 -18.65 2.02
N PHE A 629 16.52 -18.37 1.27
CA PHE A 629 15.16 -18.40 1.78
C PHE A 629 14.24 -19.11 0.79
N ALA A 630 13.21 -19.76 1.31
CA ALA A 630 12.21 -20.44 0.51
C ALA A 630 10.84 -20.38 1.21
N SER A 631 9.79 -20.50 0.42
CA SER A 631 8.43 -20.77 0.88
C SER A 631 7.71 -21.67 -0.10
N GLY A 632 6.81 -22.51 0.42
CA GLY A 632 6.01 -23.41 -0.39
C GLY A 632 4.57 -23.41 0.06
N GLU A 633 3.66 -23.72 -0.86
CA GLU A 633 2.25 -23.89 -0.59
C GLU A 633 1.66 -25.05 -1.39
N ILE A 634 0.68 -25.72 -0.81
CA ILE A 634 -0.10 -26.78 -1.45
C ILE A 634 -1.56 -26.51 -1.14
N THR A 635 -2.40 -26.39 -2.19
CA THR A 635 -3.85 -26.35 -2.05
C THR A 635 -4.44 -27.58 -2.71
N ALA A 636 -5.40 -28.21 -2.06
CA ALA A 636 -6.14 -29.32 -2.61
C ALA A 636 -7.61 -29.28 -2.18
N GLY A 637 -8.50 -29.66 -3.10
CA GLY A 637 -9.91 -29.76 -2.77
C GLY A 637 -10.83 -29.70 -3.99
N ASN A 638 -12.10 -29.47 -3.73
CA ASN A 638 -13.11 -29.35 -4.76
C ASN A 638 -13.08 -27.95 -5.40
N PHE A 639 -13.49 -27.87 -6.65
CA PHE A 639 -13.56 -26.63 -7.40
C PHE A 639 -14.69 -26.71 -8.43
N TYR A 640 -15.75 -25.95 -8.25
CA TYR A 640 -16.99 -25.99 -9.04
C TYR A 640 -17.49 -27.44 -9.28
N SER A 641 -17.44 -27.92 -10.52
CA SER A 641 -17.90 -29.25 -10.92
C SER A 641 -16.89 -30.38 -10.68
N GLY A 642 -15.67 -30.04 -10.20
CA GLY A 642 -14.56 -30.98 -10.09
C GLY A 642 -13.57 -30.69 -8.97
N THR A 643 -12.27 -30.73 -9.27
CA THR A 643 -11.19 -30.61 -8.28
C THR A 643 -10.10 -29.63 -8.71
N LEU A 644 -9.41 -29.05 -7.74
CA LEU A 644 -8.23 -28.21 -7.89
C LEU A 644 -7.10 -28.75 -7.02
N ARG A 645 -5.89 -28.77 -7.60
CA ARG A 645 -4.63 -28.92 -6.87
C ARG A 645 -3.68 -27.81 -7.30
N THR A 646 -3.15 -27.07 -6.34
CA THR A 646 -2.16 -26.02 -6.55
C THR A 646 -0.86 -26.38 -5.85
N PHE A 647 0.25 -26.21 -6.51
CA PHE A 647 1.60 -26.32 -5.96
C PHE A 647 2.31 -25.00 -6.22
N GLY A 648 2.72 -24.32 -5.17
CA GLY A 648 3.50 -23.09 -5.20
C GLY A 648 4.85 -23.30 -4.53
N LEU A 649 5.91 -22.82 -5.16
CA LEU A 649 7.27 -22.78 -4.59
C LEU A 649 7.87 -21.43 -4.94
N SER A 650 8.49 -20.79 -3.98
CA SER A 650 9.28 -19.58 -4.19
C SER A 650 10.49 -19.56 -3.30
N GLY A 651 11.52 -18.83 -3.71
CA GLY A 651 12.70 -18.69 -2.91
C GLY A 651 13.77 -17.85 -3.59
N GLY A 652 14.88 -17.67 -2.88
CA GLY A 652 15.97 -16.87 -3.40
C GLY A 652 17.28 -17.08 -2.68
N ILE A 653 18.32 -16.50 -3.27
CA ILE A 653 19.67 -16.48 -2.75
C ILE A 653 20.15 -15.04 -2.78
N ARG A 654 20.72 -14.57 -1.66
CA ARG A 654 21.35 -13.26 -1.52
C ARG A 654 22.86 -13.42 -1.37
N LYS A 655 23.61 -12.57 -2.05
CA LYS A 655 25.05 -12.41 -1.82
C LYS A 655 25.30 -10.99 -1.31
N GLY A 656 25.37 -10.87 0.03
CA GLY A 656 25.38 -9.58 0.70
C GLY A 656 24.11 -8.79 0.46
N ALA A 657 24.19 -7.47 0.61
CA ALA A 657 23.09 -6.53 0.37
C ALA A 657 22.85 -6.23 -1.12
N ASN A 658 23.83 -6.54 -1.97
CA ASN A 658 23.88 -5.98 -3.32
C ASN A 658 23.24 -6.88 -4.37
N LEU A 659 23.20 -8.19 -4.15
CA LEU A 659 22.83 -9.13 -5.20
C LEU A 659 21.80 -10.14 -4.69
N THR A 660 20.68 -10.21 -5.38
CA THR A 660 19.60 -11.16 -5.07
C THR A 660 19.07 -11.81 -6.34
N TRP A 661 19.00 -13.14 -6.32
CA TRP A 661 18.25 -13.95 -7.28
C TRP A 661 17.03 -14.52 -6.56
N SER A 662 15.88 -14.43 -7.16
CA SER A 662 14.68 -15.11 -6.65
C SER A 662 13.86 -15.69 -7.79
N GLY A 663 13.18 -16.79 -7.49
CA GLY A 663 12.30 -17.47 -8.42
C GLY A 663 11.00 -17.87 -7.75
N SER A 664 9.95 -18.00 -8.57
CA SER A 664 8.67 -18.53 -8.15
C SER A 664 8.10 -19.45 -9.22
N TYR A 665 7.41 -20.48 -8.80
CA TYR A 665 6.69 -21.39 -9.65
C TYR A 665 5.35 -21.72 -9.03
N THR A 666 4.27 -21.57 -9.79
CA THR A 666 2.93 -21.98 -9.37
C THR A 666 2.31 -22.82 -10.46
N ARG A 667 1.85 -24.01 -10.09
CA ARG A 667 1.12 -24.92 -10.95
C ARG A 667 -0.26 -25.19 -10.40
N ASN A 668 -1.30 -24.93 -11.22
CA ASN A 668 -2.67 -25.31 -10.92
C ASN A 668 -3.09 -26.44 -11.83
N ILE A 669 -3.56 -27.53 -11.25
CA ILE A 669 -4.12 -28.70 -11.94
C ILE A 669 -5.60 -28.72 -11.63
N ILE A 670 -6.43 -28.50 -12.65
CA ILE A 670 -7.87 -28.39 -12.54
C ILE A 670 -8.53 -29.47 -13.39
N ASN A 671 -9.35 -30.29 -12.76
CA ASN A 671 -10.13 -31.33 -13.43
C ASN A 671 -11.62 -31.01 -13.20
N LEU A 672 -12.34 -30.66 -14.27
CA LEU A 672 -13.76 -30.33 -14.25
C LEU A 672 -14.54 -31.25 -15.15
N LYS A 673 -15.85 -31.34 -14.96
CA LYS A 673 -16.75 -32.06 -15.90
C LYS A 673 -16.72 -31.44 -17.29
N GLU A 674 -16.49 -30.14 -17.38
CA GLU A 674 -16.46 -29.33 -18.60
C GLU A 674 -15.14 -29.43 -19.36
N GLY A 675 -14.09 -29.96 -18.73
CA GLY A 675 -12.75 -30.13 -19.30
C GLY A 675 -11.64 -29.94 -18.28
N ASP A 676 -10.52 -30.58 -18.51
CA ASP A 676 -9.33 -30.54 -17.67
C ASP A 676 -8.33 -29.54 -18.24
N PHE A 677 -7.63 -28.83 -17.37
CA PHE A 677 -6.56 -27.94 -17.76
C PHE A 677 -5.52 -27.76 -16.66
N THR A 678 -4.35 -27.32 -17.08
CA THR A 678 -3.25 -26.97 -16.17
C THR A 678 -2.75 -25.57 -16.50
N THR A 679 -2.40 -24.80 -15.48
CA THR A 679 -1.73 -23.52 -15.67
C THR A 679 -0.43 -23.49 -14.91
N ASP A 680 0.62 -22.98 -15.55
CA ASP A 680 1.94 -22.78 -14.99
C ASP A 680 2.28 -21.29 -15.02
N LEU A 681 2.71 -20.75 -13.89
CA LEU A 681 3.23 -19.40 -13.77
C LEU A 681 4.64 -19.47 -13.19
N VAL A 682 5.64 -19.07 -13.98
CA VAL A 682 7.05 -19.05 -13.58
C VAL A 682 7.52 -17.63 -13.50
N GLY A 683 8.09 -17.21 -12.39
CA GLY A 683 8.68 -15.91 -12.19
C GLY A 683 10.18 -16.00 -11.90
N PHE A 684 10.97 -15.10 -12.43
CA PHE A 684 12.37 -14.94 -12.12
C PHE A 684 12.70 -13.47 -11.92
N ARG A 685 13.40 -13.14 -10.83
CA ARG A 685 13.89 -11.81 -10.52
C ARG A 685 15.39 -11.84 -10.28
N PHE A 686 16.05 -10.85 -10.84
CA PHE A 686 17.45 -10.57 -10.59
C PHE A 686 17.58 -9.10 -10.22
N ASN A 687 18.12 -8.83 -9.04
CA ASN A 687 18.37 -7.48 -8.54
C ASN A 687 19.85 -7.33 -8.21
N TRP A 688 20.49 -6.34 -8.84
CA TRP A 688 21.87 -5.97 -8.57
C TRP A 688 21.94 -4.49 -8.26
N SER A 689 22.20 -4.16 -7.00
CA SER A 689 22.38 -2.79 -6.52
C SER A 689 23.87 -2.49 -6.45
N PHE A 690 24.34 -1.58 -7.30
CA PHE A 690 25.73 -1.10 -7.27
C PHE A 690 25.95 -0.14 -6.10
N SER A 691 24.89 0.63 -5.77
CA SER A 691 24.81 1.51 -4.60
C SER A 691 23.33 1.70 -4.25
N SER A 692 23.02 2.47 -3.19
CA SER A 692 21.63 2.84 -2.86
C SER A 692 20.93 3.63 -4.00
N LYS A 693 21.72 4.27 -4.88
CA LYS A 693 21.23 5.14 -5.98
C LYS A 693 21.42 4.55 -7.38
N SER A 694 22.07 3.39 -7.53
CA SER A 694 22.29 2.77 -8.85
C SER A 694 22.04 1.27 -8.79
N TYR A 695 21.18 0.78 -9.69
CA TYR A 695 20.81 -0.63 -9.71
C TYR A 695 20.35 -1.12 -11.09
N LEU A 696 20.47 -2.42 -11.28
CA LEU A 696 19.92 -3.19 -12.38
C LEU A 696 18.90 -4.19 -11.84
N GLN A 697 17.71 -4.15 -12.39
CA GLN A 697 16.66 -5.11 -12.08
C GLN A 697 16.22 -5.84 -13.34
N THR A 698 16.00 -7.14 -13.22
CA THR A 698 15.37 -7.94 -14.27
C THR A 698 14.20 -8.70 -13.67
N PHE A 699 13.07 -8.66 -14.33
CA PHE A 699 11.92 -9.46 -14.02
C PHE A 699 11.44 -10.17 -15.28
N SER A 700 11.43 -11.50 -15.25
CA SER A 700 10.89 -12.32 -16.32
C SER A 700 9.79 -13.22 -15.78
N GLN A 701 8.70 -13.33 -16.54
CA GLN A 701 7.56 -14.15 -16.14
C GLN A 701 7.00 -14.90 -17.33
N TYR A 702 6.79 -16.20 -17.17
CA TYR A 702 6.08 -17.07 -18.12
C TYR A 702 4.70 -17.41 -17.57
N ASN A 703 3.68 -17.28 -18.39
CA ASN A 703 2.30 -17.64 -18.09
C ASN A 703 1.76 -18.59 -19.17
N SER A 704 1.56 -19.85 -18.81
CA SER A 704 1.10 -20.88 -19.75
C SER A 704 -0.34 -20.69 -20.22
N ARG A 705 -1.19 -19.97 -19.43
CA ARG A 705 -2.58 -19.70 -19.82
C ARG A 705 -2.69 -18.90 -21.12
N ILE A 706 -1.75 -18.00 -21.35
CA ILE A 706 -1.67 -17.14 -22.53
C ILE A 706 -0.44 -17.44 -23.38
N ASN A 707 0.35 -18.46 -23.00
CA ASN A 707 1.59 -18.88 -23.64
C ASN A 707 2.58 -17.75 -23.89
N GLN A 708 2.70 -16.82 -22.92
CA GLN A 708 3.55 -15.64 -23.06
C GLN A 708 4.67 -15.59 -22.03
N VAL A 709 5.82 -15.11 -22.50
CA VAL A 709 6.95 -14.68 -21.67
C VAL A 709 7.02 -13.17 -21.73
N GLY A 710 6.95 -12.52 -20.57
CA GLY A 710 7.22 -11.09 -20.40
C GLY A 710 8.55 -10.88 -19.70
N THR A 711 9.39 -9.99 -20.20
CA THR A 711 10.66 -9.61 -19.53
C THR A 711 10.75 -8.10 -19.45
N ASN A 712 11.05 -7.59 -18.26
CA ASN A 712 11.38 -6.22 -17.98
C ASN A 712 12.80 -6.15 -17.43
N ILE A 713 13.65 -5.34 -18.05
CA ILE A 713 15.00 -5.03 -17.60
C ILE A 713 15.05 -3.53 -17.35
N ARG A 714 15.42 -3.13 -16.14
CA ARG A 714 15.48 -1.73 -15.71
C ARG A 714 16.84 -1.43 -15.13
N PHE A 715 17.50 -0.45 -15.71
CA PHE A 715 18.67 0.20 -15.10
C PHE A 715 18.26 1.58 -14.60
N ALA A 716 18.65 1.93 -13.38
CA ALA A 716 18.41 3.23 -12.78
C ALA A 716 19.69 3.82 -12.21
N LEU A 717 19.87 5.11 -12.44
CA LEU A 717 20.92 5.95 -11.85
C LEU A 717 20.24 7.19 -11.27
N LEU A 718 20.05 7.21 -9.94
CA LEU A 718 19.34 8.26 -9.21
C LEU A 718 20.32 9.33 -8.70
N SER A 719 19.94 10.59 -8.81
CA SER A 719 20.63 11.70 -8.15
C SER A 719 20.05 11.97 -6.76
N THR A 720 18.75 12.15 -6.69
CA THR A 720 17.95 12.28 -5.46
C THR A 720 16.72 11.41 -5.63
N SER A 721 15.86 11.28 -4.70
CA SER A 721 14.61 10.51 -4.70
C SER A 721 14.21 9.85 -6.06
N SER A 722 13.21 10.34 -6.74
CA SER A 722 12.73 9.82 -8.04
C SER A 722 13.43 10.45 -9.26
N ASN A 723 14.49 11.25 -9.06
CA ASN A 723 15.18 11.97 -10.14
C ASN A 723 16.42 11.22 -10.60
N GLY A 724 16.61 11.14 -11.92
CA GLY A 724 17.75 10.49 -12.50
C GLY A 724 17.51 9.95 -13.89
N LEU A 725 18.40 9.05 -14.30
CA LEU A 725 18.34 8.35 -15.58
C LEU A 725 17.74 6.95 -15.38
N PHE A 726 16.75 6.64 -16.20
CA PHE A 726 16.17 5.31 -16.28
C PHE A 726 16.32 4.78 -17.71
N VAL A 727 16.77 3.54 -17.83
CA VAL A 727 16.79 2.79 -19.08
C VAL A 727 15.96 1.54 -18.87
N VAL A 728 14.89 1.40 -19.63
CA VAL A 728 13.93 0.30 -19.48
C VAL A 728 13.78 -0.44 -20.79
N TYR A 729 13.98 -1.75 -20.75
CA TYR A 729 13.73 -2.63 -21.86
C TYR A 729 12.62 -3.63 -21.51
N ASN A 730 11.53 -3.60 -22.26
CA ASN A 730 10.41 -4.51 -22.12
C ASN A 730 10.30 -5.39 -23.36
N THR A 731 10.01 -6.67 -23.17
CA THR A 731 9.65 -7.56 -24.28
C THR A 731 8.52 -8.49 -23.88
N ARG A 732 7.63 -8.77 -24.84
CA ARG A 732 6.63 -9.84 -24.75
C ARG A 732 6.86 -10.79 -25.89
N ALA A 733 6.91 -12.07 -25.59
CA ALA A 733 7.09 -13.14 -26.56
C ALA A 733 6.09 -14.28 -26.29
N VAL A 734 5.74 -15.03 -27.33
CA VAL A 734 5.00 -16.29 -27.22
C VAL A 734 5.95 -17.47 -27.32
N THR A 735 5.57 -18.60 -26.73
CA THR A 735 6.38 -19.83 -26.77
C THR A 735 6.19 -20.63 -28.04
N MET A 736 5.19 -20.30 -28.85
CA MET A 736 4.93 -20.89 -30.18
C MET A 736 4.95 -19.80 -31.22
N ASP A 737 5.29 -20.16 -32.46
CA ASP A 737 5.27 -19.20 -33.57
C ASP A 737 3.88 -18.60 -33.75
N TYR A 738 3.85 -17.30 -33.89
CA TYR A 738 2.68 -16.49 -34.15
C TYR A 738 2.84 -15.84 -35.51
N VAL A 739 1.79 -15.84 -36.30
CA VAL A 739 1.76 -15.18 -37.62
C VAL A 739 1.26 -13.74 -37.38
N ASP A 740 2.14 -12.76 -37.61
CA ASP A 740 1.80 -11.36 -37.46
C ASP A 740 0.83 -10.87 -38.54
N PRO A 741 0.22 -9.69 -38.43
CA PRO A 741 -0.68 -9.14 -39.46
C PRO A 741 -0.03 -8.92 -40.83
N HIS A 742 1.30 -8.98 -40.92
CA HIS A 742 2.07 -8.91 -42.16
C HIS A 742 2.49 -10.29 -42.70
N ASN A 743 1.88 -11.38 -42.16
CA ASN A 743 2.12 -12.77 -42.57
C ASN A 743 3.54 -13.28 -42.31
N GLN A 744 4.21 -12.74 -41.27
CA GLN A 744 5.53 -13.19 -40.83
C GLN A 744 5.41 -14.06 -39.59
N GLN A 745 6.09 -15.20 -39.57
CA GLN A 745 6.20 -16.04 -38.39
C GLN A 745 7.13 -15.37 -37.36
N ARG A 746 6.65 -15.17 -36.12
CA ARG A 746 7.39 -14.54 -35.03
C ARG A 746 7.07 -15.19 -33.68
N THR A 747 8.05 -15.19 -32.82
CA THR A 747 7.83 -15.47 -31.37
C THR A 747 7.68 -14.19 -30.57
N THR A 748 8.19 -13.05 -31.06
CA THR A 748 8.12 -11.75 -30.35
C THR A 748 6.84 -11.02 -30.71
N LEU A 749 6.05 -10.65 -29.69
CA LEU A 749 4.84 -9.82 -29.83
C LEU A 749 5.16 -8.32 -29.76
N SER A 750 6.01 -7.93 -28.82
CA SER A 750 6.44 -6.53 -28.69
C SER A 750 7.81 -6.38 -28.05
N ARG A 751 8.48 -5.26 -28.37
CA ARG A 751 9.73 -4.81 -27.76
C ARG A 751 9.66 -3.31 -27.57
N THR A 752 10.04 -2.84 -26.38
CA THR A 752 10.08 -1.41 -26.07
C THR A 752 11.38 -1.09 -25.36
N LEU A 753 12.14 -0.15 -25.89
CA LEU A 753 13.30 0.43 -25.23
C LEU A 753 13.02 1.88 -24.93
N LEU A 754 13.03 2.26 -23.67
CA LEU A 754 12.79 3.61 -23.21
C LEU A 754 14.00 4.13 -22.44
N VAL A 755 14.37 5.38 -22.70
CA VAL A 755 15.35 6.12 -21.93
C VAL A 755 14.64 7.35 -21.40
N LYS A 756 14.55 7.50 -20.09
CA LYS A 756 13.91 8.60 -19.41
C LYS A 756 14.93 9.32 -18.53
N TYR A 757 14.92 10.63 -18.60
CA TYR A 757 15.69 11.48 -17.71
C TYR A 757 14.76 12.47 -17.02
N THR A 758 14.87 12.55 -15.70
CA THR A 758 14.10 13.47 -14.84
C THR A 758 15.06 14.30 -14.01
N TYR A 759 14.81 15.59 -13.88
CA TYR A 759 15.62 16.49 -13.06
C TYR A 759 14.73 17.31 -12.12
N LEU A 760 15.19 17.52 -10.88
CA LEU A 760 14.50 18.34 -9.89
C LEU A 760 15.22 19.68 -9.76
N PHE A 761 14.52 20.76 -10.08
CA PHE A 761 14.89 22.12 -9.66
C PHE A 761 14.10 22.46 -8.40
N ASP A 762 14.80 22.84 -7.34
CA ASP A 762 14.24 23.07 -6.02
C ASP A 762 14.67 24.46 -5.53
N PHE A 763 13.69 25.38 -5.42
CA PHE A 763 13.93 26.82 -5.18
C PHE A 763 13.40 27.28 -3.82
#